data_42ac946730dd655fb7062ac5a124f3f1
#
_entry.id   42ac946730dd655fb7062ac5a124f3f1
#
_cell.length_a   1.000
_cell.length_b   1.000
_cell.length_c   1.000
_cell.angle_alpha   90.00
_cell.angle_beta   90.00
_cell.angle_gamma   90.00
#
_symmetry.space_group_name_H-M   'P 1'
#
loop_
_entity.id
_entity.type
_entity.pdbx_description
1 polymer ?
#
loop_
_entity_poly.entity_id
_entity_poly.type
_entity_poly.pdbx_seq_one_letter_code
_entity_poly.pdbx_strand_id
1 'polypeptide(L)'
;MKKEHGSESFGVVWLIILLMALANTFTAFAQVKQATVLVNGISCDLEQGILKVEFVTPDVVRVQYTGENTFIGNGTDVCLPRAVDNPVRWVYTPNPDCYLLKSDSLIVRVDLSTASITYLDKEGGLLLQEDQNIPRISEKRVTKQVIYDEHSKHIEKTADGDKEIKNVLRYDTIGHTWKYRINFKWQPLEALYGWGAHMEDYMNLRGKELYLCQHNLKAMVPVLNSTAGYGLLFDAGCAMIFKDNSEGSFVELEAAKQIDYYFMKGKTMDAVVANYRLLTGNSPMMPLYLFGYIQSKERYVSSDDLINTLKEYRQRQIPIDMIVQDWNYWPEGQWGNMSMNPKFYPDKRKLADEIHSLHAKLMISIWPNAMNCPQHEEFKRKGWLLSGTSVYDAFNPLARKLYWNYANNEFFGNGFDAWWCDASEPLDADWTFMKDGYGADNHRQRWELNTNLLNSVLGAERSQLYSLYHAKGIYENQRSTNEDKRVVNLTRSSYAGQQRYSTITWNGDTYATWQSFAQMIPAGLNFMATGCPYWTVDIGAFFTKNGPQWFWKGDYDKGVADMAYRELYTRMFQYGAFLPVFRSHGSDTPREVWRFGKPGEPFYDSLIKVIHLRYRLLPYIYSLAGKVHRENYTMTRTLAFDFAKDMQVADLKDEFMFGPALLVAPVTNPMYYSVDSHPLENVDKVRRVYLPDGADWIDFWTGKKYKGGQWIVAEATINKIPLLVRQGSIIPMGPVMQYTSEKTDAEWEIRVYPGADSSFTVYEDEGDNYNYEKGDSSSFEIIWNDKNNTLTISDRKGGYSGMTVSRKLKLVKVDRKSGIDVTESINGKTIEYRGKQLKIKM
;
A
#
# COMPACT_ATOMS: atom_id res chain seq x y z
N MET A 1 -25.92 73.55 15.28
CA MET A 1 -24.84 74.17 14.47
C MET A 1 -23.98 73.03 13.95
N LYS A 2 -24.19 72.80 12.71
CA LYS A 2 -23.25 72.78 11.57
C LYS A 2 -22.08 71.76 11.67
N LYS A 3 -22.24 70.75 10.78
CA LYS A 3 -21.33 70.34 9.67
C LYS A 3 -20.13 69.51 10.16
N GLU A 4 -19.75 68.40 9.56
CA GLU A 4 -19.49 68.14 8.12
C GLU A 4 -19.64 66.66 7.77
N HIS A 5 -20.32 66.42 6.67
CA HIS A 5 -20.24 65.16 5.91
C HIS A 5 -19.23 65.33 4.77
N GLY A 6 -18.40 64.29 4.54
CA GLY A 6 -17.74 64.14 3.24
C GLY A 6 -16.29 63.74 3.26
N SER A 7 -15.99 62.42 3.32
CA SER A 7 -14.75 61.86 2.72
C SER A 7 -14.67 60.31 2.77
N GLU A 8 -15.80 59.57 2.84
CA GLU A 8 -15.73 58.10 2.82
C GLU A 8 -15.99 57.43 1.48
N SER A 9 -16.38 58.15 0.42
CA SER A 9 -16.74 57.52 -0.88
C SER A 9 -15.57 57.35 -1.87
N PHE A 10 -14.41 57.95 -1.65
CA PHE A 10 -13.25 57.80 -2.54
C PHE A 10 -12.36 56.60 -2.23
N GLY A 11 -12.30 56.16 -0.97
CA GLY A 11 -11.48 55.00 -0.54
C GLY A 11 -12.03 53.66 -1.01
N VAL A 12 -13.35 53.51 -1.05
CA VAL A 12 -14.02 52.22 -1.42
C VAL A 12 -13.94 51.99 -2.93
N VAL A 13 -14.01 53.05 -3.77
CA VAL A 13 -13.90 52.91 -5.21
C VAL A 13 -12.48 52.51 -5.66
N TRP A 14 -11.45 53.02 -4.99
CA TRP A 14 -10.05 52.62 -5.23
C TRP A 14 -9.75 51.20 -4.71
N LEU A 15 -10.34 50.78 -3.60
CA LEU A 15 -10.19 49.43 -3.09
C LEU A 15 -10.88 48.41 -3.99
N ILE A 16 -12.05 48.73 -4.59
CA ILE A 16 -12.77 47.88 -5.54
C ILE A 16 -12.00 47.82 -6.87
N ILE A 17 -11.44 48.94 -7.35
CA ILE A 17 -10.62 48.95 -8.57
C ILE A 17 -9.30 48.22 -8.35
N LEU A 18 -8.68 48.30 -7.17
CA LEU A 18 -7.48 47.53 -6.82
C LEU A 18 -7.79 46.03 -6.64
N LEU A 19 -8.92 45.66 -6.04
CA LEU A 19 -9.41 44.29 -5.97
C LEU A 19 -9.82 43.71 -7.34
N MET A 20 -10.40 44.51 -8.24
CA MET A 20 -10.66 44.12 -9.63
C MET A 20 -9.37 44.02 -10.45
N ALA A 21 -8.36 44.88 -10.19
CA ALA A 21 -7.05 44.76 -10.84
C ALA A 21 -6.24 43.58 -10.32
N LEU A 22 -6.39 43.18 -9.07
CA LEU A 22 -5.80 41.96 -8.50
C LEU A 22 -6.56 40.68 -8.92
N ALA A 23 -7.86 40.78 -9.25
CA ALA A 23 -8.64 39.67 -9.79
C ALA A 23 -8.36 39.42 -11.29
N ASN A 24 -7.76 40.35 -12.00
CA ASN A 24 -7.45 40.23 -13.42
C ASN A 24 -6.05 39.72 -13.78
N THR A 25 -5.27 39.22 -12.81
CA THR A 25 -3.94 38.62 -13.05
C THR A 25 -3.94 37.10 -13.14
N PHE A 26 -5.12 36.46 -13.14
CA PHE A 26 -5.29 35.00 -13.34
C PHE A 26 -6.11 34.67 -14.59
N THR A 27 -5.80 35.26 -15.71
CA THR A 27 -6.30 34.74 -16.98
C THR A 27 -5.27 33.78 -17.55
N ALA A 28 -5.43 32.52 -17.29
CA ALA A 28 -4.72 31.47 -17.97
C ALA A 28 -5.29 31.35 -19.41
N PHE A 29 -4.79 32.13 -20.34
CA PHE A 29 -5.09 31.92 -21.76
C PHE A 29 -4.24 30.78 -22.28
N ALA A 30 -4.80 29.56 -22.28
CA ALA A 30 -4.16 28.37 -22.81
C ALA A 30 -4.61 28.09 -24.28
N GLN A 31 -4.92 29.13 -25.06
CA GLN A 31 -5.34 28.94 -26.44
C GLN A 31 -4.26 28.20 -27.25
N VAL A 32 -4.69 27.22 -28.02
CA VAL A 32 -3.82 26.47 -28.93
C VAL A 32 -3.54 27.30 -30.18
N LYS A 33 -2.27 27.60 -30.44
CA LYS A 33 -1.82 28.32 -31.63
C LYS A 33 -1.68 27.43 -32.86
N GLN A 34 -1.02 26.29 -32.64
CA GLN A 34 -0.81 25.26 -33.67
C GLN A 34 -0.54 23.91 -33.02
N ALA A 35 -0.71 22.86 -33.81
CA ALA A 35 -0.35 21.52 -33.39
C ALA A 35 0.62 20.87 -34.39
N THR A 36 1.59 20.16 -33.88
CA THR A 36 2.49 19.27 -34.61
C THR A 36 2.12 17.82 -34.32
N VAL A 37 1.89 17.04 -35.38
CA VAL A 37 1.58 15.62 -35.28
C VAL A 37 2.87 14.84 -34.95
N LEU A 38 2.82 14.02 -33.92
CA LEU A 38 3.90 13.15 -33.47
C LEU A 38 3.64 11.68 -33.87
N VAL A 39 4.53 10.78 -33.57
CA VAL A 39 4.37 9.34 -33.86
C VAL A 39 3.12 8.78 -33.17
N ASN A 40 2.90 9.13 -31.91
CA ASN A 40 1.82 8.58 -31.09
C ASN A 40 0.83 9.64 -30.59
N GLY A 41 0.84 10.87 -31.13
CA GLY A 41 -0.03 11.93 -30.62
C GLY A 41 0.25 13.29 -31.24
N ILE A 42 0.04 14.35 -30.47
CA ILE A 42 0.25 15.74 -30.91
C ILE A 42 1.04 16.54 -29.85
N SER A 43 1.76 17.55 -30.33
CA SER A 43 2.31 18.63 -29.52
C SER A 43 1.62 19.92 -29.92
N CYS A 44 1.03 20.63 -28.96
CA CYS A 44 0.33 21.89 -29.17
C CYS A 44 1.16 23.03 -28.58
N ASP A 45 1.51 24.01 -29.42
CA ASP A 45 2.05 25.29 -28.97
C ASP A 45 0.87 26.15 -28.45
N LEU A 46 1.00 26.59 -27.19
CA LEU A 46 -0.02 27.40 -26.54
C LEU A 46 0.41 28.89 -26.51
N GLU A 47 -0.47 29.78 -26.06
CA GLU A 47 -0.05 31.17 -25.76
C GLU A 47 1.06 31.21 -24.71
N GLN A 48 0.97 30.35 -23.72
CA GLN A 48 2.02 30.13 -22.72
C GLN A 48 2.32 28.65 -22.61
N GLY A 49 3.54 28.25 -23.01
CA GLY A 49 4.02 26.89 -22.87
C GLY A 49 3.59 25.93 -23.98
N ILE A 50 3.76 24.67 -23.73
CA ILE A 50 3.54 23.56 -24.67
C ILE A 50 2.73 22.48 -23.97
N LEU A 51 1.70 21.95 -24.67
CA LEU A 51 0.93 20.78 -24.27
C LEU A 51 1.24 19.62 -25.21
N LYS A 52 1.56 18.45 -24.66
CA LYS A 52 1.80 17.24 -25.42
C LYS A 52 0.83 16.16 -24.97
N VAL A 53 0.19 15.49 -25.92
CA VAL A 53 -0.79 14.42 -25.67
C VAL A 53 -0.43 13.24 -26.55
N GLU A 54 -0.05 12.12 -25.95
CA GLU A 54 0.45 10.94 -26.66
C GLU A 54 -0.18 9.66 -26.15
N PHE A 55 -0.56 8.76 -27.04
CA PHE A 55 -0.92 7.39 -26.71
C PHE A 55 0.34 6.59 -26.37
N VAL A 56 0.34 5.96 -25.19
CA VAL A 56 1.34 4.96 -24.79
C VAL A 56 0.87 3.56 -25.22
N THR A 57 -0.42 3.31 -25.08
CA THR A 57 -1.14 2.16 -25.61
C THR A 57 -2.51 2.62 -26.10
N PRO A 58 -3.32 1.77 -26.76
CA PRO A 58 -4.69 2.17 -27.13
C PRO A 58 -5.55 2.61 -25.93
N ASP A 59 -5.23 2.17 -24.70
CA ASP A 59 -5.96 2.47 -23.47
C ASP A 59 -5.27 3.51 -22.57
N VAL A 60 -4.05 3.92 -22.88
CA VAL A 60 -3.24 4.80 -22.01
C VAL A 60 -2.75 6.02 -22.76
N VAL A 61 -3.00 7.19 -22.20
CA VAL A 61 -2.57 8.50 -22.76
C VAL A 61 -1.66 9.18 -21.75
N ARG A 62 -0.48 9.63 -22.21
CA ARG A 62 0.42 10.52 -21.46
C ARG A 62 0.11 11.95 -21.83
N VAL A 63 -0.02 12.78 -20.82
CA VAL A 63 -0.20 14.24 -20.96
C VAL A 63 0.96 14.94 -20.28
N GLN A 64 1.64 15.79 -21.03
CA GLN A 64 2.71 16.65 -20.53
C GLN A 64 2.37 18.10 -20.80
N TYR A 65 2.59 18.98 -19.83
CA TYR A 65 2.45 20.42 -20.01
C TYR A 65 3.60 21.14 -19.29
N THR A 66 4.16 22.13 -19.94
CA THR A 66 5.12 23.05 -19.35
C THR A 66 4.77 24.50 -19.68
N GLY A 67 4.95 25.39 -18.71
CA GLY A 67 4.87 26.84 -18.94
C GLY A 67 6.09 27.45 -19.67
N GLU A 68 7.10 26.61 -19.93
CA GLU A 68 8.31 26.98 -20.69
C GLU A 68 8.16 26.66 -22.19
N ASN A 69 9.11 27.08 -23.01
CA ASN A 69 9.10 26.81 -24.44
C ASN A 69 9.67 25.46 -24.86
N THR A 70 10.12 24.66 -23.88
CA THR A 70 10.68 23.30 -24.10
C THR A 70 10.43 22.45 -22.89
N PHE A 71 10.18 21.14 -23.09
CA PHE A 71 10.15 20.17 -22.01
C PHE A 71 11.55 19.91 -21.47
N ILE A 72 11.65 19.76 -20.15
CA ILE A 72 12.91 19.45 -19.48
C ILE A 72 13.02 17.95 -19.31
N GLY A 73 13.59 17.29 -20.34
CA GLY A 73 13.81 15.83 -20.34
C GLY A 73 12.54 15.02 -20.62
N ASN A 74 12.73 13.80 -21.07
CA ASN A 74 11.66 12.80 -21.24
C ASN A 74 11.76 11.70 -20.17
N GLY A 75 12.63 11.87 -19.17
CA GLY A 75 12.86 10.88 -18.11
C GLY A 75 11.65 10.73 -17.19
N THR A 76 11.43 9.51 -16.75
CA THR A 76 10.46 9.16 -15.73
C THR A 76 11.16 8.38 -14.62
N ASP A 77 10.83 8.67 -13.39
CA ASP A 77 11.34 7.90 -12.24
C ASP A 77 10.50 6.64 -11.97
N VAL A 78 9.23 6.67 -12.37
CA VAL A 78 8.26 5.62 -12.02
C VAL A 78 7.93 4.66 -13.17
N CYS A 79 7.85 5.15 -14.40
CA CYS A 79 7.51 4.34 -15.56
C CYS A 79 8.71 3.61 -16.15
N LEU A 80 8.47 2.47 -16.78
CA LEU A 80 9.49 1.73 -17.50
C LEU A 80 9.76 2.37 -18.88
N PRO A 81 11.01 2.52 -19.31
CA PRO A 81 11.33 3.16 -20.60
C PRO A 81 10.63 2.52 -21.80
N ARG A 82 10.49 1.20 -21.81
CA ARG A 82 9.85 0.45 -22.91
C ARG A 82 8.34 0.65 -23.06
N ALA A 83 7.67 1.13 -22.02
CA ALA A 83 6.22 1.36 -22.07
C ALA A 83 5.84 2.57 -22.92
N VAL A 84 6.79 3.47 -23.20
CA VAL A 84 6.54 4.78 -23.82
C VAL A 84 6.93 4.83 -25.31
N ASP A 85 7.71 3.86 -25.82
CA ASP A 85 8.38 3.97 -27.13
C ASP A 85 7.73 3.16 -28.27
N ASN A 86 6.66 2.39 -28.00
CA ASN A 86 6.01 1.58 -29.03
C ASN A 86 5.01 2.37 -29.87
N PRO A 87 5.02 2.24 -31.23
CA PRO A 87 4.01 2.87 -32.07
C PRO A 87 2.60 2.36 -31.77
N VAL A 88 1.67 3.27 -31.58
CA VAL A 88 0.24 2.97 -31.36
C VAL A 88 -0.54 3.30 -32.64
N ARG A 89 -1.54 2.48 -32.98
CA ARG A 89 -2.49 2.81 -34.06
C ARG A 89 -3.46 3.88 -33.57
N TRP A 90 -3.48 5.02 -34.24
CA TRP A 90 -4.36 6.13 -33.89
C TRP A 90 -4.68 7.01 -35.10
N VAL A 91 -5.70 7.86 -34.99
CA VAL A 91 -6.15 8.77 -36.02
C VAL A 91 -6.28 10.17 -35.46
N TYR A 92 -5.76 11.15 -36.18
CA TYR A 92 -5.91 12.59 -35.90
C TYR A 92 -6.99 13.22 -36.80
N THR A 93 -7.90 13.97 -36.18
CA THR A 93 -8.94 14.71 -36.89
C THR A 93 -9.00 16.12 -36.35
N PRO A 94 -8.54 17.13 -37.10
CA PRO A 94 -8.71 18.51 -36.74
C PRO A 94 -10.16 18.96 -37.01
N ASN A 95 -10.77 19.66 -36.05
CA ASN A 95 -12.07 20.31 -36.18
C ASN A 95 -11.92 21.80 -35.85
N PRO A 96 -12.91 22.64 -36.15
CA PRO A 96 -12.83 24.10 -35.93
C PRO A 96 -12.62 24.51 -34.46
N ASP A 97 -13.10 23.70 -33.52
CA ASP A 97 -13.10 23.98 -32.08
C ASP A 97 -12.23 23.04 -31.27
N CYS A 98 -11.76 21.92 -31.85
CA CYS A 98 -10.98 20.91 -31.11
C CYS A 98 -10.15 20.02 -32.02
N TYR A 99 -9.11 19.40 -31.42
CA TYR A 99 -8.43 18.26 -32.03
C TYR A 99 -8.96 16.96 -31.44
N LEU A 100 -9.27 15.97 -32.29
CA LEU A 100 -9.66 14.62 -31.88
C LEU A 100 -8.53 13.64 -32.19
N LEU A 101 -8.09 12.93 -31.17
CA LEU A 101 -7.15 11.82 -31.25
C LEU A 101 -7.91 10.54 -30.92
N LYS A 102 -7.94 9.57 -31.83
CA LYS A 102 -8.69 8.33 -31.67
C LYS A 102 -7.79 7.12 -31.80
N SER A 103 -7.74 6.30 -30.76
CA SER A 103 -7.21 4.93 -30.79
C SER A 103 -8.32 3.91 -31.03
N ASP A 104 -7.98 2.61 -31.02
CA ASP A 104 -8.97 1.53 -31.10
C ASP A 104 -9.88 1.44 -29.84
N SER A 105 -9.54 2.16 -28.78
CA SER A 105 -10.21 2.09 -27.47
C SER A 105 -10.69 3.44 -26.95
N LEU A 106 -10.00 4.53 -27.23
CA LEU A 106 -10.14 5.81 -26.55
C LEU A 106 -10.25 6.96 -27.56
N ILE A 107 -11.06 7.98 -27.24
CA ILE A 107 -11.09 9.26 -27.94
C ILE A 107 -10.61 10.32 -26.95
N VAL A 108 -9.62 11.11 -27.38
CA VAL A 108 -9.13 12.28 -26.64
C VAL A 108 -9.45 13.53 -27.42
N ARG A 109 -10.19 14.45 -26.81
CA ARG A 109 -10.50 15.75 -27.37
C ARG A 109 -9.65 16.81 -26.67
N VAL A 110 -8.94 17.62 -27.45
CA VAL A 110 -8.20 18.81 -27.00
C VAL A 110 -8.93 20.03 -27.52
N ASP A 111 -9.48 20.85 -26.63
CA ASP A 111 -10.19 22.10 -26.95
C ASP A 111 -9.21 23.18 -27.42
N LEU A 112 -9.53 23.91 -28.51
CA LEU A 112 -8.61 24.91 -29.08
C LEU A 112 -8.59 26.23 -28.32
N SER A 113 -9.66 26.55 -27.60
CA SER A 113 -9.80 27.82 -26.89
C SER A 113 -9.13 27.80 -25.50
N THR A 114 -9.11 26.62 -24.86
CA THR A 114 -8.65 26.48 -23.48
C THR A 114 -7.55 25.44 -23.31
N ALA A 115 -7.26 24.66 -24.34
CA ALA A 115 -6.40 23.47 -24.31
C ALA A 115 -6.84 22.41 -23.28
N SER A 116 -8.11 22.44 -22.83
CA SER A 116 -8.64 21.42 -21.91
C SER A 116 -8.76 20.07 -22.58
N ILE A 117 -8.58 19.02 -21.82
CA ILE A 117 -8.62 17.64 -22.33
C ILE A 117 -9.90 16.95 -21.84
N THR A 118 -10.58 16.28 -22.77
CA THR A 118 -11.71 15.40 -22.49
C THR A 118 -11.40 13.98 -22.97
N TYR A 119 -11.62 13.01 -22.11
CA TYR A 119 -11.44 11.58 -22.38
C TYR A 119 -12.81 10.92 -22.57
N LEU A 120 -12.98 10.27 -23.69
CA LEU A 120 -14.21 9.57 -24.04
C LEU A 120 -13.89 8.09 -24.36
N ASP A 121 -14.79 7.19 -24.08
CA ASP A 121 -14.69 5.85 -24.63
C ASP A 121 -14.85 5.85 -26.16
N LYS A 122 -14.63 4.72 -26.80
CA LYS A 122 -14.71 4.63 -28.29
C LYS A 122 -16.13 4.83 -28.83
N GLU A 123 -17.16 4.71 -28.01
CA GLU A 123 -18.56 4.96 -28.31
C GLU A 123 -18.95 6.44 -28.09
N GLY A 124 -18.07 7.26 -27.53
CA GLY A 124 -18.27 8.67 -27.23
C GLY A 124 -18.81 8.95 -25.83
N GLY A 125 -18.88 7.96 -24.97
CA GLY A 125 -19.24 8.11 -23.54
C GLY A 125 -18.14 8.86 -22.78
N LEU A 126 -18.53 9.83 -21.95
CA LEU A 126 -17.58 10.61 -21.14
C LEU A 126 -16.96 9.75 -20.04
N LEU A 127 -15.63 9.73 -19.96
CA LEU A 127 -14.86 9.12 -18.87
C LEU A 127 -14.40 10.17 -17.88
N LEU A 128 -13.63 11.15 -18.33
CA LEU A 128 -13.11 12.25 -17.53
C LEU A 128 -12.95 13.50 -18.38
N GLN A 129 -13.06 14.65 -17.77
CA GLN A 129 -12.67 15.91 -18.42
C GLN A 129 -11.91 16.83 -17.45
N GLU A 130 -10.96 17.58 -17.97
CA GLU A 130 -10.43 18.74 -17.27
C GLU A 130 -11.49 19.86 -17.26
N ASP A 131 -11.36 20.81 -16.32
CA ASP A 131 -12.25 21.97 -16.31
C ASP A 131 -12.16 22.72 -17.65
N GLN A 132 -13.30 23.03 -18.26
CA GLN A 132 -13.35 23.58 -19.60
C GLN A 132 -12.98 25.05 -19.68
N ASN A 133 -12.98 25.76 -18.55
CA ASN A 133 -12.65 27.18 -18.47
C ASN A 133 -11.21 27.39 -18.01
N ILE A 134 -10.81 26.70 -16.93
CA ILE A 134 -9.48 26.83 -16.32
C ILE A 134 -8.90 25.42 -16.10
N PRO A 135 -8.43 24.75 -17.16
CA PRO A 135 -7.93 23.38 -17.04
C PRO A 135 -6.65 23.29 -16.18
N ARG A 136 -5.78 24.29 -16.28
CA ARG A 136 -4.49 24.29 -15.59
C ARG A 136 -4.11 25.68 -15.09
N ILE A 137 -3.41 25.72 -13.97
CA ILE A 137 -2.79 26.94 -13.42
C ILE A 137 -1.31 26.63 -13.18
N SER A 138 -0.44 27.57 -13.55
CA SER A 138 1.00 27.48 -13.31
C SER A 138 1.50 28.71 -12.59
N GLU A 139 2.32 28.53 -11.57
CA GLU A 139 2.96 29.57 -10.78
C GLU A 139 4.45 29.31 -10.71
N LYS A 140 5.26 30.26 -11.23
CA LYS A 140 6.72 30.15 -11.16
C LYS A 140 7.23 30.47 -9.77
N ARG A 141 8.03 29.58 -9.19
CA ARG A 141 8.60 29.72 -7.85
C ARG A 141 10.12 29.63 -7.85
N VAL A 142 10.74 30.40 -6.96
CA VAL A 142 12.18 30.36 -6.77
C VAL A 142 12.55 29.13 -5.94
N THR A 143 13.53 28.36 -6.43
CA THR A 143 14.10 27.24 -5.67
C THR A 143 15.26 27.74 -4.83
N LYS A 144 15.23 27.42 -3.54
CA LYS A 144 16.27 27.83 -2.58
C LYS A 144 16.94 26.59 -2.00
N GLN A 145 18.25 26.68 -1.82
CA GLN A 145 19.04 25.72 -1.07
C GLN A 145 19.28 26.27 0.34
N VAL A 146 19.09 25.41 1.32
CA VAL A 146 19.40 25.73 2.73
C VAL A 146 20.91 25.54 2.93
N ILE A 147 21.55 26.55 3.49
CA ILE A 147 22.95 26.48 3.94
C ILE A 147 22.94 26.48 5.46
N TYR A 148 23.48 25.43 6.05
CA TYR A 148 23.53 25.26 7.49
C TYR A 148 24.81 25.84 8.08
N ASP A 149 24.73 26.34 9.31
CA ASP A 149 25.88 26.70 10.11
C ASP A 149 26.52 25.47 10.74
N GLU A 150 27.64 25.04 10.21
CA GLU A 150 28.38 23.87 10.69
C GLU A 150 28.87 24.02 12.15
N HIS A 151 29.02 25.27 12.65
CA HIS A 151 29.45 25.54 14.02
C HIS A 151 28.29 25.44 15.03
N SER A 152 27.04 25.46 14.58
CA SER A 152 25.85 25.36 15.43
C SER A 152 25.45 23.92 15.73
N LYS A 153 26.21 22.95 15.24
CA LYS A 153 25.95 21.52 15.36
C LYS A 153 25.76 21.11 16.83
N HIS A 154 24.62 20.47 17.13
CA HIS A 154 24.35 19.81 18.39
C HIS A 154 23.54 18.54 18.20
N ILE A 155 23.56 17.68 19.20
CA ILE A 155 22.76 16.43 19.21
C ILE A 155 21.52 16.66 20.04
N GLU A 156 20.37 16.45 19.41
CA GLU A 156 19.08 16.41 20.08
C GLU A 156 18.62 14.95 20.25
N LYS A 157 18.26 14.59 21.48
CA LYS A 157 17.72 13.25 21.79
C LYS A 157 16.23 13.25 21.49
N THR A 158 15.81 12.43 20.55
CA THR A 158 14.41 12.21 20.23
C THR A 158 14.02 10.75 20.52
N ALA A 159 12.74 10.45 20.56
CA ALA A 159 12.25 9.07 20.70
C ALA A 159 12.68 8.16 19.52
N ASP A 160 12.95 8.78 18.37
CA ASP A 160 13.48 8.16 17.15
C ASP A 160 15.02 8.24 17.08
N GLY A 161 15.68 8.35 18.24
CA GLY A 161 17.11 8.38 18.41
C GLY A 161 17.75 9.76 18.43
N ASP A 162 19.09 9.76 18.49
CA ASP A 162 19.87 10.98 18.47
C ASP A 162 19.87 11.60 17.08
N LYS A 163 19.49 12.89 16.99
CA LYS A 163 19.50 13.65 15.72
C LYS A 163 20.53 14.77 15.78
N GLU A 164 21.33 14.88 14.72
CA GLU A 164 22.24 16.01 14.55
C GLU A 164 21.45 17.20 14.02
N ILE A 165 21.34 18.26 14.80
CA ILE A 165 20.66 19.51 14.45
C ILE A 165 21.70 20.59 14.15
N LYS A 166 21.46 21.37 13.11
CA LYS A 166 22.23 22.56 12.73
C LYS A 166 21.29 23.73 12.49
N ASN A 167 21.67 24.90 12.86
CA ASN A 167 20.92 26.11 12.56
C ASN A 167 21.06 26.46 11.08
N VAL A 168 20.00 27.01 10.50
CA VAL A 168 20.04 27.54 9.14
C VAL A 168 20.86 28.83 9.15
N LEU A 169 21.92 28.88 8.35
CA LEU A 169 22.75 30.06 8.18
C LEU A 169 22.13 31.04 7.16
N ARG A 170 21.70 30.50 6.00
CA ARG A 170 21.07 31.29 4.93
C ARG A 170 20.37 30.41 3.92
N TYR A 171 19.63 31.05 3.01
CA TYR A 171 19.01 30.42 1.85
C TYR A 171 19.64 30.99 0.57
N ASP A 172 20.26 30.17 -0.24
CA ASP A 172 20.80 30.56 -1.52
C ASP A 172 19.81 30.20 -2.64
N THR A 173 19.55 31.14 -3.56
CA THR A 173 18.72 30.88 -4.74
C THR A 173 19.52 30.04 -5.73
N ILE A 174 19.02 28.84 -6.07
CA ILE A 174 19.68 27.88 -6.99
C ILE A 174 18.96 27.72 -8.34
N GLY A 175 17.78 28.32 -8.51
CA GLY A 175 16.99 28.22 -9.74
C GLY A 175 15.54 28.54 -9.54
N HIS A 176 14.71 27.95 -10.39
CA HIS A 176 13.26 28.02 -10.26
C HIS A 176 12.59 26.69 -10.56
N THR A 177 11.38 26.53 -10.05
CA THR A 177 10.46 25.43 -10.28
C THR A 177 9.08 26.00 -10.53
N TRP A 178 8.11 25.15 -10.84
CA TRP A 178 6.74 25.55 -11.02
C TRP A 178 5.86 24.83 -10.00
N LYS A 179 4.89 25.52 -9.46
CA LYS A 179 3.70 24.96 -8.84
C LYS A 179 2.64 24.83 -9.92
N TYR A 180 2.08 23.64 -10.08
CA TYR A 180 1.03 23.38 -11.05
C TYR A 180 -0.25 22.92 -10.35
N ARG A 181 -1.39 23.33 -10.93
CA ARG A 181 -2.69 22.82 -10.56
C ARG A 181 -3.40 22.34 -11.81
N ILE A 182 -3.96 21.13 -11.78
CA ILE A 182 -4.80 20.56 -12.82
C ILE A 182 -6.21 20.45 -12.26
N ASN A 183 -7.17 21.14 -12.86
CA ASN A 183 -8.57 21.13 -12.46
C ASN A 183 -9.32 20.06 -13.22
N PHE A 184 -10.04 19.19 -12.53
CA PHE A 184 -10.83 18.11 -13.09
C PHE A 184 -12.31 18.30 -12.81
N LYS A 185 -13.14 17.71 -13.64
CA LYS A 185 -14.57 17.61 -13.43
C LYS A 185 -14.98 16.14 -13.42
N TRP A 186 -15.14 15.63 -12.21
CA TRP A 186 -15.51 14.25 -11.96
C TRP A 186 -16.97 14.00 -12.33
N GLN A 187 -17.30 12.75 -12.69
CA GLN A 187 -18.69 12.37 -12.94
C GLN A 187 -19.50 12.32 -11.65
N PRO A 188 -20.81 12.62 -11.68
CA PRO A 188 -21.62 12.77 -10.45
C PRO A 188 -21.68 11.53 -9.56
N LEU A 189 -21.67 10.33 -10.13
CA LEU A 189 -21.87 9.07 -9.42
C LEU A 189 -20.61 8.20 -9.31
N GLU A 190 -19.45 8.70 -9.73
CA GLU A 190 -18.21 7.95 -9.57
C GLU A 190 -17.67 8.03 -8.15
N ALA A 191 -17.04 6.95 -7.72
CA ALA A 191 -16.22 6.90 -6.52
C ALA A 191 -14.73 6.88 -6.89
N LEU A 192 -13.92 7.54 -6.09
CA LEU A 192 -12.48 7.69 -6.29
C LEU A 192 -11.72 7.04 -5.14
N TYR A 193 -10.66 6.29 -5.46
CA TYR A 193 -9.81 5.58 -4.50
C TYR A 193 -8.34 5.77 -4.85
N GLY A 194 -7.46 5.69 -3.84
CA GLY A 194 -6.03 5.75 -4.10
C GLY A 194 -5.28 6.80 -3.28
N TRP A 195 -4.31 7.47 -3.90
CA TRP A 195 -3.34 8.41 -3.32
C TRP A 195 -2.42 7.80 -2.25
N GLY A 196 -2.47 6.48 -2.03
CA GLY A 196 -1.66 5.77 -1.04
C GLY A 196 -2.39 5.52 0.28
N ALA A 197 -1.62 5.34 1.36
CA ALA A 197 -2.15 5.16 2.70
C ALA A 197 -2.26 6.50 3.42
N HIS A 198 -3.42 6.77 3.99
CA HIS A 198 -3.70 7.98 4.78
C HIS A 198 -4.69 7.64 5.90
N MET A 199 -4.49 8.21 7.09
CA MET A 199 -5.24 7.88 8.30
C MET A 199 -6.41 8.87 8.57
N GLU A 200 -6.93 9.51 7.53
CA GLU A 200 -8.03 10.48 7.60
C GLU A 200 -9.43 9.86 7.62
N ASP A 201 -9.54 8.54 7.72
CA ASP A 201 -10.81 7.80 7.76
C ASP A 201 -11.67 7.93 6.48
N TYR A 202 -11.05 8.14 5.34
CA TYR A 202 -11.73 8.25 4.04
C TYR A 202 -11.65 6.94 3.26
N MET A 203 -12.78 6.46 2.74
CA MET A 203 -12.81 5.38 1.76
C MET A 203 -12.97 5.95 0.35
N ASN A 204 -14.13 6.53 0.06
CA ASN A 204 -14.36 7.27 -1.17
C ASN A 204 -13.81 8.70 -1.04
N LEU A 205 -12.96 9.10 -1.97
CA LEU A 205 -12.26 10.39 -1.94
C LEU A 205 -13.08 11.54 -2.54
N ARG A 206 -14.29 11.28 -3.05
CA ARG A 206 -15.20 12.33 -3.50
C ARG A 206 -15.62 13.23 -2.36
N GLY A 207 -15.55 14.52 -2.56
CA GLY A 207 -15.86 15.51 -1.53
C GLY A 207 -14.76 15.68 -0.48
N LYS A 208 -13.55 15.17 -0.69
CA LYS A 208 -12.46 15.16 0.29
C LYS A 208 -11.30 16.06 -0.13
N GLU A 209 -10.47 16.37 0.87
CA GLU A 209 -9.19 17.05 0.69
C GLU A 209 -8.09 16.20 1.32
N LEU A 210 -6.99 15.96 0.58
CA LEU A 210 -5.84 15.20 1.04
C LEU A 210 -4.55 15.98 0.81
N TYR A 211 -3.72 16.03 1.84
CA TYR A 211 -2.38 16.60 1.84
C TYR A 211 -1.37 15.46 1.71
N LEU A 212 -0.76 15.32 0.53
CA LEU A 212 0.00 14.16 0.11
C LEU A 212 1.50 14.42 0.23
N CYS A 213 2.14 13.75 1.17
CA CYS A 213 3.61 13.67 1.32
C CYS A 213 3.96 12.39 2.08
N GLN A 214 5.25 12.04 2.09
CA GLN A 214 5.76 10.96 2.91
C GLN A 214 6.00 11.46 4.34
N HIS A 215 5.44 10.78 5.32
CA HIS A 215 5.76 10.93 6.73
C HIS A 215 5.28 9.72 7.52
N ASN A 216 5.64 9.60 8.79
CA ASN A 216 5.09 8.56 9.66
C ASN A 216 3.54 8.57 9.62
N LEU A 217 2.88 7.43 9.50
CA LEU A 217 1.43 7.22 9.31
C LEU A 217 0.88 7.59 7.91
N LYS A 218 1.73 7.98 6.95
CA LYS A 218 1.29 8.30 5.60
C LYS A 218 2.30 7.83 4.55
N ALA A 219 1.83 7.03 3.60
CA ALA A 219 2.60 6.64 2.42
C ALA A 219 1.90 7.19 1.17
N MET A 220 2.50 8.20 0.55
CA MET A 220 1.96 8.82 -0.66
C MET A 220 2.27 7.98 -1.89
N VAL A 221 1.24 7.62 -2.67
CA VAL A 221 1.39 7.01 -4.00
C VAL A 221 0.51 7.80 -4.99
N PRO A 222 1.09 8.51 -5.97
CA PRO A 222 0.36 9.46 -6.82
C PRO A 222 -0.48 8.76 -7.91
N VAL A 223 -1.35 7.86 -7.49
CA VAL A 223 -2.25 7.07 -8.35
C VAL A 223 -3.68 7.16 -7.83
N LEU A 224 -4.60 7.46 -8.73
CA LEU A 224 -6.05 7.47 -8.50
C LEU A 224 -6.72 6.41 -9.36
N ASN A 225 -7.71 5.71 -8.81
CA ASN A 225 -8.53 4.72 -9.50
C ASN A 225 -10.02 5.08 -9.33
N SER A 226 -10.77 5.09 -10.44
CA SER A 226 -12.18 5.50 -10.48
C SER A 226 -13.10 4.35 -10.87
N THR A 227 -14.29 4.30 -10.25
CA THR A 227 -15.37 3.38 -10.67
C THR A 227 -15.95 3.72 -12.05
N ALA A 228 -15.65 4.89 -12.61
CA ALA A 228 -16.02 5.27 -13.97
C ALA A 228 -15.17 4.57 -15.07
N GLY A 229 -14.23 3.71 -14.67
CA GLY A 229 -13.44 2.90 -15.59
C GLY A 229 -12.20 3.62 -16.11
N TYR A 230 -11.55 4.38 -15.28
CA TYR A 230 -10.26 5.00 -15.57
C TYR A 230 -9.41 5.18 -14.29
N GLY A 231 -8.14 5.47 -14.47
CA GLY A 231 -7.22 5.90 -13.43
C GLY A 231 -6.28 6.98 -13.90
N LEU A 232 -5.65 7.66 -12.94
CA LEU A 232 -4.62 8.66 -13.17
C LEU A 232 -3.35 8.26 -12.44
N LEU A 233 -2.20 8.41 -13.10
CA LEU A 233 -0.87 8.33 -12.50
C LEU A 233 -0.16 9.64 -12.74
N PHE A 234 0.31 10.31 -11.68
CA PHE A 234 1.15 11.51 -11.78
C PHE A 234 2.62 11.13 -11.61
N ASP A 235 3.41 11.39 -12.65
CA ASP A 235 4.87 11.18 -12.64
C ASP A 235 5.56 12.47 -12.18
N ALA A 236 5.43 12.75 -10.87
CA ALA A 236 5.95 13.94 -10.23
C ALA A 236 6.49 13.60 -8.85
N GLY A 237 7.77 13.85 -8.58
CA GLY A 237 8.45 13.51 -7.34
C GLY A 237 8.21 14.45 -6.17
N CYS A 238 7.32 15.41 -6.27
CA CYS A 238 7.02 16.43 -5.26
C CYS A 238 5.84 16.07 -4.38
N ALA A 239 5.67 16.80 -3.28
CA ALA A 239 4.44 16.77 -2.49
C ALA A 239 3.25 17.32 -3.30
N MET A 240 2.04 16.83 -2.98
CA MET A 240 0.82 17.15 -3.72
C MET A 240 -0.34 17.49 -2.79
N ILE A 241 -1.35 18.14 -3.35
CA ILE A 241 -2.66 18.31 -2.72
C ILE A 241 -3.72 17.79 -3.68
N PHE A 242 -4.56 16.89 -3.21
CA PHE A 242 -5.81 16.52 -3.87
C PHE A 242 -6.96 17.24 -3.19
N LYS A 243 -7.83 17.85 -3.98
CA LYS A 243 -9.03 18.51 -3.49
C LYS A 243 -10.23 18.16 -4.35
N ASP A 244 -11.33 17.81 -3.72
CA ASP A 244 -12.66 17.67 -4.35
C ASP A 244 -13.71 18.14 -3.34
N ASN A 245 -14.04 19.44 -3.37
CA ASN A 245 -15.03 20.03 -2.47
C ASN A 245 -15.73 21.23 -3.13
N SER A 246 -16.46 22.00 -2.36
CA SER A 246 -17.19 23.19 -2.85
C SER A 246 -16.29 24.30 -3.42
N GLU A 247 -14.99 24.28 -3.09
CA GLU A 247 -14.01 25.26 -3.60
C GLU A 247 -13.38 24.83 -4.94
N GLY A 248 -13.60 23.58 -5.36
CA GLY A 248 -13.11 23.04 -6.63
C GLY A 248 -12.64 21.60 -6.53
N SER A 249 -12.32 21.04 -7.70
CA SER A 249 -11.79 19.69 -7.85
C SER A 249 -10.48 19.77 -8.60
N PHE A 250 -9.35 19.48 -7.92
CA PHE A 250 -8.02 19.61 -8.54
C PHE A 250 -6.97 18.70 -7.91
N VAL A 251 -5.91 18.52 -8.67
CA VAL A 251 -4.62 18.00 -8.19
C VAL A 251 -3.58 19.11 -8.31
N GLU A 252 -2.88 19.40 -7.22
CA GLU A 252 -1.85 20.41 -7.17
C GLU A 252 -0.49 19.77 -6.92
N LEU A 253 0.48 20.07 -7.78
CA LEU A 253 1.89 19.68 -7.66
C LEU A 253 2.66 20.84 -7.04
N GLU A 254 3.27 20.63 -5.89
CA GLU A 254 3.92 21.71 -5.14
C GLU A 254 5.20 22.23 -5.83
N ALA A 255 5.93 21.35 -6.51
CA ALA A 255 7.15 21.70 -7.23
C ALA A 255 7.42 20.71 -8.37
N ALA A 256 7.30 21.15 -9.61
CA ALA A 256 7.63 20.31 -10.76
C ALA A 256 8.12 21.19 -11.92
N LYS A 257 8.95 20.65 -12.79
CA LYS A 257 9.40 21.36 -14.00
C LYS A 257 8.34 21.35 -15.08
N GLN A 258 7.47 20.36 -15.04
CA GLN A 258 6.37 20.15 -15.96
C GLN A 258 5.27 19.32 -15.29
N ILE A 259 4.06 19.41 -15.76
CA ILE A 259 3.02 18.42 -15.51
C ILE A 259 3.37 17.19 -16.34
N ASP A 260 3.25 16.02 -15.74
CA ASP A 260 3.37 14.74 -16.44
C ASP A 260 2.41 13.75 -15.76
N TYR A 261 1.34 13.39 -16.46
CA TYR A 261 0.41 12.41 -15.94
C TYR A 261 -0.08 11.44 -17.02
N TYR A 262 -0.50 10.27 -16.59
CA TYR A 262 -1.05 9.24 -17.45
C TYR A 262 -2.53 9.05 -17.13
N PHE A 263 -3.37 9.13 -18.15
CA PHE A 263 -4.74 8.66 -18.11
C PHE A 263 -4.78 7.20 -18.55
N MET A 264 -5.34 6.33 -17.73
CA MET A 264 -5.37 4.89 -17.93
C MET A 264 -6.84 4.43 -17.98
N LYS A 265 -7.34 4.05 -19.16
CA LYS A 265 -8.68 3.48 -19.29
C LYS A 265 -8.70 2.02 -18.88
N GLY A 266 -9.78 1.58 -18.20
CA GLY A 266 -10.04 0.19 -17.88
C GLY A 266 -11.54 -0.07 -17.77
N LYS A 267 -12.02 -1.21 -18.28
CA LYS A 267 -13.43 -1.61 -18.08
C LYS A 267 -13.78 -1.88 -16.61
N THR A 268 -12.77 -2.17 -15.81
CA THR A 268 -12.84 -2.45 -14.37
C THR A 268 -11.66 -1.80 -13.67
N MET A 269 -11.73 -1.65 -12.37
CA MET A 269 -10.60 -1.15 -11.57
C MET A 269 -9.37 -2.09 -11.67
N ASP A 270 -9.56 -3.42 -11.83
CA ASP A 270 -8.45 -4.35 -12.11
C ASP A 270 -7.76 -4.04 -13.44
N ALA A 271 -8.50 -3.68 -14.49
CA ALA A 271 -7.89 -3.30 -15.76
C ALA A 271 -7.11 -1.99 -15.67
N VAL A 272 -7.54 -1.04 -14.83
CA VAL A 272 -6.77 0.17 -14.52
C VAL A 272 -5.47 -0.18 -13.82
N VAL A 273 -5.50 -1.06 -12.81
CA VAL A 273 -4.30 -1.56 -12.12
C VAL A 273 -3.36 -2.29 -13.09
N ALA A 274 -3.91 -3.05 -14.05
CA ALA A 274 -3.10 -3.72 -15.07
C ALA A 274 -2.36 -2.70 -15.97
N ASN A 275 -3.04 -1.63 -16.39
CA ASN A 275 -2.41 -0.55 -17.15
C ASN A 275 -1.37 0.22 -16.32
N TYR A 276 -1.64 0.47 -15.04
CA TYR A 276 -0.64 1.04 -14.13
C TYR A 276 0.63 0.18 -14.06
N ARG A 277 0.48 -1.14 -13.89
CA ARG A 277 1.64 -2.03 -13.81
C ARG A 277 2.33 -2.27 -15.15
N LEU A 278 1.60 -2.16 -16.26
CA LEU A 278 2.20 -2.12 -17.59
C LEU A 278 3.16 -0.93 -17.71
N LEU A 279 2.78 0.24 -17.19
CA LEU A 279 3.64 1.42 -17.18
C LEU A 279 4.81 1.28 -16.20
N THR A 280 4.56 0.79 -14.99
CA THR A 280 5.48 0.90 -13.85
C THR A 280 6.19 -0.40 -13.48
N GLY A 281 5.84 -1.50 -14.09
CA GLY A 281 6.38 -2.82 -13.82
C GLY A 281 5.51 -3.66 -12.87
N ASN A 282 5.51 -4.97 -13.12
CA ASN A 282 4.77 -5.95 -12.32
C ASN A 282 5.40 -6.11 -10.93
N SER A 283 4.58 -6.53 -9.96
CA SER A 283 5.09 -7.00 -8.68
C SER A 283 5.69 -8.40 -8.84
N PRO A 284 6.93 -8.66 -8.37
CA PRO A 284 7.48 -10.01 -8.33
C PRO A 284 6.65 -10.95 -7.47
N MET A 285 6.80 -12.26 -7.70
CA MET A 285 6.21 -13.27 -6.83
C MET A 285 6.90 -13.24 -5.46
N MET A 286 6.13 -13.00 -4.40
CA MET A 286 6.65 -13.02 -3.03
C MET A 286 6.92 -14.46 -2.57
N PRO A 287 7.86 -14.69 -1.65
CA PRO A 287 8.15 -16.03 -1.15
C PRO A 287 6.99 -16.58 -0.33
N LEU A 288 6.81 -17.90 -0.35
CA LEU A 288 5.70 -18.59 0.32
C LEU A 288 5.64 -18.29 1.83
N TYR A 289 6.79 -18.24 2.50
CA TYR A 289 6.87 -17.99 3.95
C TYR A 289 6.32 -16.62 4.37
N LEU A 290 6.27 -15.64 3.48
CA LEU A 290 5.71 -14.33 3.76
C LEU A 290 4.20 -14.38 4.05
N PHE A 291 3.52 -15.39 3.54
CA PHE A 291 2.07 -15.54 3.69
C PHE A 291 1.66 -16.30 4.95
N GLY A 292 2.61 -16.84 5.72
CA GLY A 292 2.39 -17.38 7.05
C GLY A 292 2.30 -16.27 8.10
N TYR A 293 2.51 -16.63 9.37
CA TYR A 293 2.49 -15.68 10.49
C TYR A 293 3.90 -15.15 10.79
N ILE A 294 4.00 -13.86 11.04
CA ILE A 294 5.22 -13.14 11.37
C ILE A 294 5.10 -12.57 12.79
N GLN A 295 6.00 -12.98 13.68
CA GLN A 295 6.11 -12.44 15.03
C GLN A 295 7.17 -11.35 15.10
N SER A 296 6.78 -10.19 15.58
CA SER A 296 7.66 -9.06 15.85
C SER A 296 7.23 -8.34 17.12
N LYS A 297 8.13 -7.61 17.72
CA LYS A 297 7.89 -6.57 18.73
C LYS A 297 9.06 -5.59 18.73
N GLU A 298 8.89 -4.41 19.25
CA GLU A 298 9.96 -3.52 19.67
C GLU A 298 10.32 -3.85 21.12
N ARG A 299 11.42 -4.56 21.40
CA ARG A 299 12.27 -5.37 20.52
C ARG A 299 12.75 -6.61 21.26
N TYR A 300 13.26 -7.58 20.55
CA TYR A 300 14.05 -8.65 21.13
C TYR A 300 15.47 -8.12 21.39
N VAL A 301 16.04 -8.43 22.57
CA VAL A 301 17.25 -7.75 23.05
C VAL A 301 18.52 -8.59 22.90
N SER A 302 18.39 -9.84 22.46
CA SER A 302 19.53 -10.76 22.27
C SER A 302 19.18 -11.90 21.33
N SER A 303 20.21 -12.62 20.86
CA SER A 303 20.05 -13.88 20.13
C SER A 303 19.19 -14.89 20.90
N ASP A 304 19.45 -15.04 22.22
CA ASP A 304 18.70 -15.98 23.06
C ASP A 304 17.23 -15.62 23.19
N ASP A 305 16.90 -14.32 23.25
CA ASP A 305 15.50 -13.84 23.34
C ASP A 305 14.73 -14.22 22.07
N LEU A 306 15.31 -14.00 20.88
CA LEU A 306 14.75 -14.43 19.59
C LEU A 306 14.54 -15.95 19.52
N ILE A 307 15.61 -16.71 19.80
CA ILE A 307 15.61 -18.17 19.71
C ILE A 307 14.61 -18.79 20.70
N ASN A 308 14.61 -18.32 21.96
CA ASN A 308 13.69 -18.84 22.97
C ASN A 308 12.23 -18.52 22.65
N THR A 309 11.95 -17.33 22.11
CA THR A 309 10.61 -16.98 21.64
C THR A 309 10.15 -17.94 20.54
N LEU A 310 11.00 -18.22 19.55
CA LEU A 310 10.65 -19.13 18.48
C LEU A 310 10.49 -20.58 18.96
N LYS A 311 11.35 -21.04 19.89
CA LYS A 311 11.21 -22.35 20.55
C LYS A 311 9.86 -22.47 21.26
N GLU A 312 9.42 -21.42 21.94
CA GLU A 312 8.12 -21.40 22.64
C GLU A 312 6.96 -21.54 21.65
N TYR A 313 7.00 -20.88 20.47
CA TYR A 313 6.01 -21.10 19.40
C TYR A 313 5.95 -22.58 18.98
N ARG A 314 7.12 -23.21 18.76
CA ARG A 314 7.18 -24.63 18.36
C ARG A 314 6.70 -25.56 19.46
N GLN A 315 7.08 -25.32 20.73
CA GLN A 315 6.64 -26.13 21.88
C GLN A 315 5.12 -26.08 22.07
N ARG A 316 4.52 -24.90 21.82
CA ARG A 316 3.07 -24.71 21.89
C ARG A 316 2.33 -25.15 20.63
N GLN A 317 3.05 -25.62 19.62
CA GLN A 317 2.50 -25.99 18.33
C GLN A 317 1.71 -24.84 17.66
N ILE A 318 2.18 -23.60 17.82
CA ILE A 318 1.61 -22.41 17.18
C ILE A 318 2.36 -22.17 15.88
N PRO A 319 1.69 -22.19 14.73
CA PRO A 319 2.31 -21.92 13.44
C PRO A 319 2.98 -20.56 13.36
N ILE A 320 4.20 -20.53 12.79
CA ILE A 320 4.98 -19.31 12.56
C ILE A 320 6.00 -19.54 11.45
N ASP A 321 6.21 -18.53 10.59
CA ASP A 321 7.21 -18.59 9.51
C ASP A 321 8.37 -17.62 9.66
N MET A 322 8.18 -16.52 10.41
CA MET A 322 9.23 -15.51 10.52
C MET A 322 9.24 -14.87 11.89
N ILE A 323 10.44 -14.60 12.40
CA ILE A 323 10.68 -13.73 13.56
C ILE A 323 11.51 -12.53 13.14
N VAL A 324 11.31 -11.39 13.80
CA VAL A 324 11.90 -10.11 13.39
C VAL A 324 12.84 -9.57 14.46
N GLN A 325 14.07 -9.24 14.09
CA GLN A 325 14.95 -8.41 14.89
C GLN A 325 14.71 -6.94 14.52
N ASP A 326 14.19 -6.19 15.45
CA ASP A 326 13.96 -4.77 15.32
C ASP A 326 15.22 -3.95 15.69
N TRP A 327 15.13 -2.63 15.63
CA TRP A 327 16.20 -1.66 15.80
C TRP A 327 16.99 -1.80 17.11
N ASN A 328 18.02 -0.98 17.28
CA ASN A 328 18.89 -0.89 18.48
C ASN A 328 19.59 -2.22 18.87
N TYR A 329 19.91 -3.02 17.85
CA TYR A 329 20.76 -4.21 17.98
C TYR A 329 22.26 -3.88 17.87
N TRP A 330 22.59 -2.66 17.49
CA TRP A 330 23.94 -2.16 17.27
C TRP A 330 24.67 -1.81 18.58
N PRO A 331 25.99 -1.57 18.54
CA PRO A 331 26.76 -1.09 19.71
C PRO A 331 26.23 0.24 20.22
N GLU A 332 26.32 0.44 21.52
CA GLU A 332 25.82 1.65 22.18
C GLU A 332 26.39 2.93 21.56
N GLY A 333 25.55 3.92 21.33
CA GLY A 333 25.88 5.21 20.72
C GLY A 333 26.12 5.18 19.20
N GLN A 334 26.00 4.01 18.54
CA GLN A 334 26.18 3.85 17.10
C GLN A 334 24.84 3.67 16.37
N TRP A 335 24.03 4.68 16.38
CA TRP A 335 22.70 4.66 15.75
C TRP A 335 22.74 4.16 14.31
N GLY A 336 21.82 3.25 13.95
CA GLY A 336 21.63 2.77 12.57
C GLY A 336 22.82 1.99 11.99
N ASN A 337 23.83 1.68 12.81
CA ASN A 337 24.99 0.90 12.37
C ASN A 337 24.55 -0.53 12.00
N MET A 338 24.88 -0.94 10.77
CA MET A 338 24.71 -2.31 10.33
C MET A 338 25.79 -3.23 10.92
N SER A 339 25.86 -3.27 12.24
CA SER A 339 26.72 -4.19 13.00
C SER A 339 26.04 -4.55 14.29
N MET A 340 25.86 -5.84 14.56
CA MET A 340 25.23 -6.29 15.78
C MET A 340 26.18 -6.21 16.96
N ASN A 341 25.65 -5.78 18.12
CA ASN A 341 26.43 -5.71 19.37
C ASN A 341 26.87 -7.12 19.80
N PRO A 342 28.17 -7.43 19.82
CA PRO A 342 28.66 -8.78 20.07
C PRO A 342 28.37 -9.29 21.50
N LYS A 343 28.06 -8.39 22.42
CA LYS A 343 27.65 -8.76 23.79
C LYS A 343 26.31 -9.48 23.80
N PHE A 344 25.38 -9.11 22.94
CA PHE A 344 24.01 -9.62 22.88
C PHE A 344 23.80 -10.57 21.69
N TYR A 345 24.59 -10.39 20.65
CA TYR A 345 24.56 -11.15 19.39
C TYR A 345 25.96 -11.62 19.03
N PRO A 346 26.52 -12.58 19.80
CA PRO A 346 27.93 -12.97 19.67
C PRO A 346 28.25 -13.64 18.35
N ASP A 347 27.29 -14.34 17.76
CA ASP A 347 27.44 -15.03 16.47
C ASP A 347 26.15 -14.95 15.66
N LYS A 348 26.11 -14.03 14.71
CA LYS A 348 24.93 -13.78 13.86
C LYS A 348 24.66 -14.90 12.86
N ARG A 349 25.70 -15.61 12.41
CA ARG A 349 25.54 -16.78 11.54
C ARG A 349 24.86 -17.91 12.32
N LYS A 350 25.35 -18.20 13.52
CA LYS A 350 24.73 -19.19 14.39
C LYS A 350 23.29 -18.83 14.74
N LEU A 351 23.01 -17.54 14.99
CA LEU A 351 21.63 -17.07 15.22
C LEU A 351 20.71 -17.42 14.03
N ALA A 352 21.13 -17.10 12.81
CA ALA A 352 20.36 -17.41 11.60
C ALA A 352 20.18 -18.92 11.42
N ASP A 353 21.26 -19.71 11.60
CA ASP A 353 21.24 -21.17 11.46
C ASP A 353 20.31 -21.83 12.50
N GLU A 354 20.30 -21.35 13.76
CA GLU A 354 19.37 -21.86 14.79
C GLU A 354 17.91 -21.53 14.47
N ILE A 355 17.62 -20.31 13.98
CA ILE A 355 16.27 -19.93 13.54
C ILE A 355 15.84 -20.78 12.35
N HIS A 356 16.71 -21.00 11.37
CA HIS A 356 16.43 -21.88 10.22
C HIS A 356 16.21 -23.34 10.66
N SER A 357 16.97 -23.82 11.65
CA SER A 357 16.78 -25.19 12.20
C SER A 357 15.39 -25.38 12.84
N LEU A 358 14.78 -24.30 13.29
CA LEU A 358 13.40 -24.26 13.78
C LEU A 358 12.38 -23.98 12.65
N HIS A 359 12.78 -24.09 11.40
CA HIS A 359 11.95 -23.84 10.21
C HIS A 359 11.27 -22.47 10.20
N ALA A 360 12.01 -21.42 10.55
CA ALA A 360 11.56 -20.04 10.44
C ALA A 360 12.59 -19.18 9.71
N LYS A 361 12.18 -18.00 9.28
CA LYS A 361 12.99 -16.99 8.63
C LYS A 361 13.29 -15.84 9.57
N LEU A 362 14.38 -15.11 9.32
CA LEU A 362 14.82 -13.98 10.12
C LEU A 362 14.79 -12.70 9.30
N MET A 363 13.93 -11.76 9.69
CA MET A 363 13.92 -10.39 9.18
C MET A 363 14.70 -9.49 10.11
N ILE A 364 15.37 -8.46 9.56
CA ILE A 364 16.08 -7.45 10.33
C ILE A 364 15.69 -6.04 9.91
N SER A 365 15.52 -5.16 10.89
CA SER A 365 15.33 -3.73 10.69
C SER A 365 16.65 -3.07 10.27
N ILE A 366 16.63 -2.33 9.15
CA ILE A 366 17.75 -1.55 8.65
C ILE A 366 17.29 -0.12 8.38
N TRP A 367 18.16 0.85 8.69
CA TRP A 367 17.83 2.27 8.66
C TRP A 367 18.67 2.99 7.60
N PRO A 368 18.12 4.02 6.92
CA PRO A 368 18.88 4.78 5.93
C PRO A 368 19.89 5.74 6.56
N ASN A 369 19.77 6.05 7.84
CA ASN A 369 20.68 6.91 8.59
C ASN A 369 21.57 6.10 9.53
N ALA A 370 22.83 6.51 9.65
CA ALA A 370 23.77 5.93 10.59
C ALA A 370 24.63 7.03 11.21
N MET A 371 24.95 6.91 12.50
CA MET A 371 25.77 7.90 13.23
C MET A 371 26.82 7.23 14.10
N ASN A 372 27.94 7.93 14.31
CA ASN A 372 29.03 7.54 15.22
C ASN A 372 29.58 6.13 14.93
N CYS A 373 29.63 5.72 13.68
CA CYS A 373 30.07 4.39 13.26
C CYS A 373 30.91 4.42 11.99
N PRO A 374 31.70 3.38 11.68
CA PRO A 374 32.52 3.30 10.48
C PRO A 374 31.73 3.49 9.17
N GLN A 375 30.52 2.97 9.11
CA GLN A 375 29.61 3.13 7.98
C GLN A 375 29.32 4.62 7.70
N HIS A 376 28.94 5.38 8.73
CA HIS A 376 28.70 6.82 8.61
C HIS A 376 29.92 7.57 8.08
N GLU A 377 31.10 7.29 8.67
CA GLU A 377 32.35 7.96 8.28
C GLU A 377 32.74 7.65 6.82
N GLU A 378 32.47 6.45 6.35
CA GLU A 378 32.74 6.10 4.95
C GLU A 378 31.80 6.85 3.99
N PHE A 379 30.49 6.91 4.26
CA PHE A 379 29.56 7.69 3.45
C PHE A 379 29.92 9.17 3.45
N LYS A 380 30.24 9.73 4.62
CA LYS A 380 30.67 11.13 4.78
C LYS A 380 31.92 11.43 3.97
N ARG A 381 32.97 10.61 4.09
CA ARG A 381 34.23 10.77 3.35
C ARG A 381 34.04 10.72 1.84
N LYS A 382 33.07 9.94 1.35
CA LYS A 382 32.73 9.85 -0.08
C LYS A 382 31.81 10.97 -0.57
N GLY A 383 31.24 11.79 0.31
CA GLY A 383 30.25 12.80 -0.03
C GLY A 383 28.90 12.18 -0.45
N TRP A 384 28.55 11.04 0.12
CA TRP A 384 27.34 10.26 -0.21
C TRP A 384 26.27 10.29 0.89
N LEU A 385 26.31 11.29 1.74
CA LEU A 385 25.22 11.63 2.66
C LEU A 385 24.37 12.75 2.05
N LEU A 386 23.09 12.76 2.36
CA LEU A 386 22.23 13.90 2.08
C LEU A 386 22.71 15.11 2.91
N SER A 387 22.73 16.29 2.27
CA SER A 387 23.32 17.49 2.85
C SER A 387 22.77 17.80 4.24
N GLY A 388 23.65 17.95 5.21
CA GLY A 388 23.29 18.31 6.59
C GLY A 388 22.66 17.18 7.40
N THR A 389 22.70 15.92 6.93
CA THR A 389 22.07 14.77 7.60
C THR A 389 23.04 13.61 7.77
N SER A 390 22.60 12.59 8.53
CA SER A 390 23.26 11.28 8.65
C SER A 390 22.68 10.22 7.69
N VAL A 391 21.77 10.61 6.81
CA VAL A 391 21.09 9.74 5.85
C VAL A 391 21.93 9.59 4.60
N TYR A 392 22.11 8.37 4.10
CA TYR A 392 22.82 8.17 2.84
C TYR A 392 21.98 8.61 1.64
N ASP A 393 22.64 9.08 0.58
CA ASP A 393 21.99 9.52 -0.66
C ASP A 393 21.56 8.32 -1.52
N ALA A 394 20.30 7.89 -1.36
CA ALA A 394 19.75 6.79 -2.15
C ALA A 394 19.58 7.12 -3.65
N PHE A 395 19.62 8.38 -4.06
CA PHE A 395 19.61 8.74 -5.49
C PHE A 395 20.93 8.40 -6.18
N ASN A 396 22.01 8.31 -5.42
CA ASN A 396 23.35 7.93 -5.93
C ASN A 396 23.45 6.39 -6.03
N PRO A 397 23.63 5.80 -7.23
CA PRO A 397 23.73 4.36 -7.40
C PRO A 397 24.96 3.74 -6.68
N LEU A 398 26.04 4.48 -6.54
CA LEU A 398 27.24 4.01 -5.83
C LEU A 398 26.99 3.98 -4.31
N ALA A 399 26.25 4.95 -3.80
CA ALA A 399 25.83 4.95 -2.39
C ALA A 399 24.87 3.79 -2.08
N ARG A 400 23.90 3.50 -2.96
CA ARG A 400 23.04 2.30 -2.83
C ARG A 400 23.84 1.00 -2.82
N LYS A 401 24.86 0.89 -3.69
CA LYS A 401 25.74 -0.28 -3.72
C LYS A 401 26.56 -0.41 -2.43
N LEU A 402 27.09 0.69 -1.89
CA LEU A 402 27.81 0.68 -0.62
C LEU A 402 26.88 0.29 0.53
N TYR A 403 25.66 0.85 0.59
CA TYR A 403 24.65 0.50 1.58
C TYR A 403 24.36 -1.01 1.56
N TRP A 404 24.13 -1.56 0.38
CA TRP A 404 23.95 -2.99 0.20
C TRP A 404 25.17 -3.81 0.65
N ASN A 405 26.39 -3.37 0.38
CA ASN A 405 27.58 -4.08 0.80
C ASN A 405 27.63 -4.25 2.34
N TYR A 406 27.25 -3.22 3.09
CA TYR A 406 27.12 -3.30 4.54
C TYR A 406 26.02 -4.31 4.95
N ALA A 407 24.84 -4.21 4.37
CA ALA A 407 23.72 -5.13 4.65
C ALA A 407 24.08 -6.58 4.28
N ASN A 408 24.73 -6.78 3.14
CA ASN A 408 25.16 -8.12 2.71
C ASN A 408 26.22 -8.71 3.64
N ASN A 409 27.27 -7.95 3.93
CA ASN A 409 28.37 -8.46 4.75
C ASN A 409 27.94 -8.78 6.18
N GLU A 410 27.04 -7.98 6.73
CA GLU A 410 26.62 -8.12 8.10
C GLU A 410 25.47 -9.13 8.28
N PHE A 411 24.48 -9.13 7.36
CA PHE A 411 23.24 -9.86 7.51
C PHE A 411 23.00 -10.91 6.44
N PHE A 412 22.86 -10.53 5.18
CA PHE A 412 22.47 -11.46 4.10
C PHE A 412 23.47 -12.61 3.93
N GLY A 413 24.77 -12.31 3.89
CA GLY A 413 25.84 -13.29 3.86
C GLY A 413 25.92 -14.18 5.10
N ASN A 414 25.30 -13.78 6.21
CA ASN A 414 25.17 -14.54 7.44
C ASN A 414 23.82 -15.26 7.58
N GLY A 415 22.98 -15.24 6.53
CA GLY A 415 21.76 -16.04 6.51
C GLY A 415 20.46 -15.32 6.87
N PHE A 416 20.47 -13.99 7.06
CA PHE A 416 19.23 -13.23 7.25
C PHE A 416 18.43 -13.23 5.94
N ASP A 417 17.10 -13.29 6.03
CA ASP A 417 16.23 -13.59 4.89
C ASP A 417 15.46 -12.40 4.35
N ALA A 418 15.18 -11.38 5.16
CA ALA A 418 14.26 -10.29 4.82
C ALA A 418 14.66 -8.96 5.46
N TRP A 419 14.21 -7.88 4.85
CA TRP A 419 14.53 -6.52 5.23
C TRP A 419 13.31 -5.78 5.76
N TRP A 420 13.50 -5.05 6.85
CA TRP A 420 12.59 -4.03 7.30
C TRP A 420 13.27 -2.67 7.18
N CYS A 421 12.96 -1.95 6.10
CA CYS A 421 13.48 -0.62 5.79
C CYS A 421 12.64 0.44 6.51
N ASP A 422 12.94 0.67 7.78
CA ASP A 422 12.28 1.70 8.58
C ASP A 422 12.79 3.09 8.23
N ALA A 423 12.05 4.15 8.62
CA ALA A 423 12.36 5.55 8.34
C ALA A 423 12.73 5.85 6.89
N SER A 424 12.02 5.24 5.95
CA SER A 424 12.28 5.36 4.50
C SER A 424 11.69 6.61 3.85
N GLU A 425 11.17 7.56 4.59
CA GLU A 425 10.68 8.90 4.16
C GLU A 425 11.77 9.83 3.60
N PRO A 426 13.02 9.97 4.03
CA PRO A 426 13.85 9.47 5.14
C PRO A 426 13.96 10.41 6.34
N LEU A 427 13.23 11.48 6.34
CA LEU A 427 13.19 12.50 7.40
C LEU A 427 11.74 12.70 7.81
N ASP A 428 11.50 12.84 9.10
CA ASP A 428 10.16 12.99 9.66
C ASP A 428 10.15 14.14 10.67
N ALA A 429 9.38 15.18 10.36
CA ALA A 429 9.26 16.36 11.19
C ALA A 429 8.44 16.09 12.45
N ASP A 430 7.57 15.09 12.44
CA ASP A 430 6.69 14.79 13.59
C ASP A 430 7.47 14.40 14.84
N TRP A 431 8.67 13.80 14.70
CA TRP A 431 9.54 13.46 15.80
C TRP A 431 10.40 14.63 16.30
N THR A 432 10.68 15.61 15.45
CA THR A 432 11.63 16.68 15.70
C THR A 432 10.95 17.95 16.19
N PHE A 433 9.78 18.27 15.68
CA PHE A 433 9.10 19.55 15.94
C PHE A 433 7.86 19.38 16.84
N MET A 434 8.06 18.76 17.97
CA MET A 434 7.02 18.62 18.96
C MET A 434 6.82 19.93 19.71
N LYS A 435 5.79 20.68 19.34
CA LYS A 435 5.36 21.85 20.09
C LYS A 435 3.88 21.74 20.42
N ASP A 436 3.50 22.28 21.56
CA ASP A 436 2.11 22.41 21.97
C ASP A 436 1.25 22.97 20.84
N GLY A 437 0.15 22.29 20.51
CA GLY A 437 -0.77 22.73 19.48
C GLY A 437 -0.80 21.90 18.18
N TYR A 438 0.08 20.90 18.01
CA TYR A 438 -0.03 19.92 16.94
C TYR A 438 -1.05 18.86 17.29
N GLY A 439 -2.23 18.93 16.67
CA GLY A 439 -3.26 17.92 16.82
C GLY A 439 -3.27 16.90 15.67
N ALA A 440 -3.80 15.71 15.95
CA ALA A 440 -4.02 14.67 14.93
C ALA A 440 -4.80 15.19 13.71
N ASP A 441 -5.68 16.16 13.92
CA ASP A 441 -6.58 16.71 12.91
C ASP A 441 -5.98 17.85 12.07
N ASN A 442 -4.73 18.27 12.34
CA ASN A 442 -4.09 19.34 11.57
C ASN A 442 -3.24 18.78 10.41
N HIS A 443 -3.89 18.08 9.47
CA HIS A 443 -3.24 17.44 8.33
C HIS A 443 -2.45 18.41 7.46
N ARG A 444 -2.94 19.63 7.26
CA ARG A 444 -2.26 20.66 6.48
C ARG A 444 -0.94 21.10 7.13
N GLN A 445 -0.96 21.37 8.43
CA GLN A 445 0.22 21.82 9.16
C GLN A 445 1.32 20.75 9.16
N ARG A 446 0.95 19.47 9.38
CA ARG A 446 1.90 18.35 9.29
C ARG A 446 2.47 18.20 7.89
N TRP A 447 1.62 18.33 6.86
CA TRP A 447 2.08 18.33 5.48
C TRP A 447 3.07 19.47 5.21
N GLU A 448 2.80 20.68 5.65
CA GLU A 448 3.69 21.83 5.51
C GLU A 448 5.05 21.57 6.17
N LEU A 449 5.07 21.04 7.39
CA LEU A 449 6.32 20.75 8.11
C LEU A 449 7.15 19.66 7.44
N ASN A 450 6.53 18.52 7.15
CA ASN A 450 7.22 17.39 6.55
C ASN A 450 7.68 17.74 5.12
N THR A 451 6.85 18.41 4.33
CA THR A 451 7.20 18.89 3.00
C THR A 451 8.37 19.87 3.05
N ASN A 452 8.35 20.85 3.95
CA ASN A 452 9.45 21.81 4.10
C ASN A 452 10.76 21.14 4.50
N LEU A 453 10.73 20.19 5.43
CA LEU A 453 11.89 19.42 5.84
C LEU A 453 12.45 18.60 4.68
N LEU A 454 11.62 17.79 4.03
CA LEU A 454 12.03 16.95 2.91
C LEU A 454 12.54 17.79 1.72
N ASN A 455 11.86 18.88 1.38
CA ASN A 455 12.27 19.80 0.31
C ASN A 455 13.62 20.44 0.58
N SER A 456 13.92 20.80 1.84
CA SER A 456 15.17 21.45 2.22
C SER A 456 16.40 20.56 2.03
N VAL A 457 16.22 19.23 2.13
CA VAL A 457 17.30 18.24 2.06
C VAL A 457 17.35 17.55 0.71
N LEU A 458 16.21 17.13 0.20
CA LEU A 458 16.12 16.31 -1.03
C LEU A 458 15.92 17.15 -2.31
N GLY A 459 15.48 18.40 -2.15
CA GLY A 459 15.00 19.24 -3.25
C GLY A 459 13.52 18.99 -3.55
N ALA A 460 12.76 20.08 -3.73
CA ALA A 460 11.30 20.03 -3.79
C ALA A 460 10.74 19.13 -4.90
N GLU A 461 11.42 19.05 -6.06
CA GLU A 461 10.97 18.30 -7.23
C GLU A 461 11.07 16.76 -7.07
N ARG A 462 11.83 16.26 -6.09
CA ARG A 462 12.06 14.82 -5.87
C ARG A 462 11.96 14.39 -4.40
N SER A 463 11.42 15.26 -3.57
CA SER A 463 11.37 15.07 -2.13
C SER A 463 10.61 13.83 -1.69
N GLN A 464 9.69 13.29 -2.52
CA GLN A 464 8.86 12.14 -2.21
C GLN A 464 9.41 10.81 -2.79
N LEU A 465 10.54 10.83 -3.51
CA LEU A 465 11.05 9.66 -4.25
C LEU A 465 12.05 8.81 -3.47
N TYR A 466 12.44 9.21 -2.27
CA TYR A 466 13.54 8.54 -1.57
C TYR A 466 13.30 7.04 -1.37
N SER A 467 12.11 6.65 -0.90
CA SER A 467 11.76 5.25 -0.65
C SER A 467 11.82 4.38 -1.91
N LEU A 468 11.44 4.93 -3.07
CA LEU A 468 11.53 4.24 -4.35
C LEU A 468 12.98 3.87 -4.69
N TYR A 469 13.92 4.82 -4.52
CA TYR A 469 15.33 4.58 -4.80
C TYR A 469 16.02 3.71 -3.74
N HIS A 470 15.60 3.84 -2.47
CA HIS A 470 16.08 2.97 -1.40
C HIS A 470 15.66 1.51 -1.65
N ALA A 471 14.37 1.27 -1.92
CA ALA A 471 13.85 -0.05 -2.24
C ALA A 471 14.50 -0.64 -3.51
N LYS A 472 14.71 0.19 -4.56
CA LYS A 472 15.46 -0.17 -5.76
C LYS A 472 16.86 -0.67 -5.42
N GLY A 473 17.58 0.06 -4.54
CA GLY A 473 18.92 -0.29 -4.12
C GLY A 473 19.01 -1.66 -3.46
N ILE A 474 18.10 -1.96 -2.54
CA ILE A 474 18.01 -3.27 -1.88
C ILE A 474 17.70 -4.37 -2.90
N TYR A 475 16.64 -4.20 -3.68
CA TYR A 475 16.16 -5.22 -4.62
C TYR A 475 17.22 -5.59 -5.69
N GLU A 476 17.73 -4.58 -6.40
CA GLU A 476 18.65 -4.82 -7.51
C GLU A 476 19.98 -5.42 -7.03
N ASN A 477 20.52 -4.95 -5.90
CA ASN A 477 21.78 -5.45 -5.38
C ASN A 477 21.64 -6.83 -4.74
N GLN A 478 20.55 -7.15 -4.04
CA GLN A 478 20.33 -8.51 -3.55
C GLN A 478 20.20 -9.49 -4.72
N ARG A 479 19.39 -9.16 -5.73
CA ARG A 479 19.24 -9.98 -6.94
C ARG A 479 20.58 -10.25 -7.63
N SER A 480 21.43 -9.23 -7.73
CA SER A 480 22.78 -9.40 -8.32
C SER A 480 23.74 -10.21 -7.44
N THR A 481 23.46 -10.30 -6.13
CA THR A 481 24.27 -11.08 -5.19
C THR A 481 23.86 -12.55 -5.17
N ASN A 482 22.54 -12.82 -5.18
CA ASN A 482 21.99 -14.18 -5.15
C ASN A 482 20.60 -14.23 -5.78
N GLU A 483 20.46 -14.98 -6.87
CA GLU A 483 19.18 -15.20 -7.56
C GLU A 483 18.32 -16.32 -6.93
N ASP A 484 18.83 -17.06 -5.94
CA ASP A 484 18.13 -18.20 -5.34
C ASP A 484 17.23 -17.80 -4.16
N LYS A 485 17.21 -16.50 -3.79
CA LYS A 485 16.38 -15.98 -2.71
C LYS A 485 15.56 -14.77 -3.17
N ARG A 486 14.23 -14.86 -3.03
CA ARG A 486 13.33 -13.74 -3.28
C ARG A 486 13.57 -12.62 -2.28
N VAL A 487 13.60 -11.39 -2.78
CA VAL A 487 13.68 -10.20 -1.94
C VAL A 487 12.36 -10.02 -1.19
N VAL A 488 12.44 -9.72 0.08
CA VAL A 488 11.33 -9.24 0.93
C VAL A 488 11.74 -7.91 1.52
N ASN A 489 11.02 -6.86 1.20
CA ASN A 489 11.37 -5.49 1.57
C ASN A 489 10.14 -4.81 2.21
N LEU A 490 10.04 -4.89 3.54
CA LEU A 490 9.04 -4.16 4.32
C LEU A 490 9.52 -2.72 4.50
N THR A 491 8.74 -1.74 4.07
CA THR A 491 9.15 -0.33 4.04
C THR A 491 8.03 0.59 4.56
N ARG A 492 8.38 1.59 5.41
CA ARG A 492 7.40 2.51 5.98
C ARG A 492 6.80 3.45 4.96
N SER A 493 7.57 3.82 3.95
CA SER A 493 7.17 4.74 2.91
C SER A 493 7.08 4.04 1.55
N SER A 494 6.25 4.57 0.65
CA SER A 494 6.05 3.96 -0.68
C SER A 494 5.82 5.03 -1.74
N TYR A 495 6.11 4.68 -3.00
CA TYR A 495 5.85 5.52 -4.15
C TYR A 495 5.39 4.71 -5.37
N ALA A 496 4.85 5.38 -6.39
CA ALA A 496 4.45 4.71 -7.63
C ALA A 496 5.64 3.96 -8.26
N GLY A 497 5.41 2.74 -8.73
CA GLY A 497 6.44 1.88 -9.30
C GLY A 497 7.25 1.08 -8.27
N GLN A 498 7.12 1.36 -6.98
CA GLN A 498 7.90 0.68 -5.95
C GLN A 498 7.52 -0.81 -5.80
N GLN A 499 6.31 -1.21 -6.19
CA GLN A 499 5.88 -2.61 -6.17
C GLN A 499 6.80 -3.56 -6.96
N ARG A 500 7.50 -3.06 -8.00
CA ARG A 500 8.43 -3.87 -8.79
C ARG A 500 9.70 -4.29 -8.03
N TYR A 501 9.91 -3.71 -6.85
CA TYR A 501 11.05 -3.98 -5.97
C TYR A 501 10.70 -4.85 -4.76
N SER A 502 9.67 -5.71 -4.90
CA SER A 502 9.22 -6.65 -3.85
C SER A 502 8.89 -5.97 -2.52
N THR A 503 8.22 -4.82 -2.58
CA THR A 503 7.91 -4.04 -1.38
C THR A 503 6.57 -4.41 -0.77
N ILE A 504 6.55 -4.36 0.56
CA ILE A 504 5.39 -4.38 1.43
C ILE A 504 5.40 -3.07 2.20
N THR A 505 4.25 -2.45 2.41
CA THR A 505 4.17 -1.21 3.19
C THR A 505 3.25 -1.40 4.39
N TRP A 506 3.53 -0.70 5.49
CA TRP A 506 2.65 -0.62 6.64
C TRP A 506 2.32 0.83 6.97
N ASN A 507 1.38 1.03 7.87
CA ASN A 507 0.83 2.34 8.21
C ASN A 507 1.61 3.13 9.27
N GLY A 508 2.89 2.79 9.52
CA GLY A 508 3.74 3.50 10.49
C GLY A 508 3.38 3.21 11.95
N ASP A 509 3.80 4.11 12.84
CA ASP A 509 3.73 3.96 14.30
C ASP A 509 2.36 4.39 14.84
N THR A 510 1.36 3.58 14.58
CA THR A 510 -0.01 3.83 15.02
C THR A 510 -0.19 3.63 16.54
N TYR A 511 -1.30 4.11 17.06
CA TYR A 511 -1.62 4.01 18.49
C TYR A 511 -2.86 3.14 18.73
N ALA A 512 -2.87 2.43 19.86
CA ALA A 512 -3.89 1.45 20.20
C ALA A 512 -5.16 2.13 20.69
N THR A 513 -6.05 2.43 19.76
CA THR A 513 -7.43 2.86 20.00
C THR A 513 -8.35 2.21 18.97
N TRP A 514 -9.63 2.10 19.26
CA TRP A 514 -10.61 1.60 18.30
C TRP A 514 -10.75 2.51 17.08
N GLN A 515 -10.61 3.83 17.28
CA GLN A 515 -10.62 4.80 16.19
C GLN A 515 -9.45 4.58 15.22
N SER A 516 -8.22 4.47 15.75
CA SER A 516 -7.05 4.21 14.92
C SER A 516 -7.18 2.90 14.15
N PHE A 517 -7.68 1.83 14.81
CA PHE A 517 -7.96 0.57 14.12
C PHE A 517 -8.97 0.73 12.98
N ALA A 518 -10.07 1.44 13.20
CA ALA A 518 -11.06 1.68 12.15
C ALA A 518 -10.46 2.44 10.95
N GLN A 519 -9.56 3.41 11.19
CA GLN A 519 -8.86 4.18 10.16
C GLN A 519 -7.84 3.38 9.36
N MET A 520 -7.23 2.35 9.95
CA MET A 520 -6.25 1.49 9.25
C MET A 520 -6.87 0.73 8.08
N ILE A 521 -8.15 0.41 8.12
CA ILE A 521 -8.83 -0.38 7.09
C ILE A 521 -8.94 0.41 5.78
N PRO A 522 -9.60 1.59 5.72
CA PRO A 522 -9.65 2.38 4.50
C PRO A 522 -8.28 2.87 4.04
N ALA A 523 -7.32 3.13 4.95
CA ALA A 523 -5.95 3.47 4.59
C ALA A 523 -5.28 2.38 3.75
N GLY A 524 -5.35 1.12 4.21
CA GLY A 524 -4.81 -0.03 3.48
C GLY A 524 -5.55 -0.30 2.16
N LEU A 525 -6.87 -0.15 2.13
CA LEU A 525 -7.68 -0.35 0.93
C LEU A 525 -7.37 0.69 -0.15
N ASN A 526 -7.22 1.97 0.22
CA ASN A 526 -6.79 3.03 -0.69
C ASN A 526 -5.36 2.81 -1.18
N PHE A 527 -4.43 2.39 -0.30
CA PHE A 527 -3.08 2.03 -0.70
C PHE A 527 -3.08 0.92 -1.77
N MET A 528 -3.81 -0.17 -1.54
CA MET A 528 -3.86 -1.28 -2.49
C MET A 528 -4.61 -0.94 -3.78
N ALA A 529 -5.55 0.01 -3.74
CA ALA A 529 -6.23 0.52 -4.93
C ALA A 529 -5.31 1.31 -5.88
N THR A 530 -4.15 1.78 -5.41
CA THR A 530 -3.12 2.39 -6.27
C THR A 530 -2.38 1.41 -7.17
N GLY A 531 -2.54 0.10 -6.95
CA GLY A 531 -1.79 -0.94 -7.63
C GLY A 531 -0.57 -1.45 -6.87
N CYS A 532 -0.32 -0.98 -5.64
CA CYS A 532 0.66 -1.55 -4.70
C CYS A 532 0.02 -2.73 -3.96
N PRO A 533 0.41 -4.01 -4.22
CA PRO A 533 -0.43 -5.16 -3.85
C PRO A 533 -0.23 -5.66 -2.43
N TYR A 534 0.88 -5.30 -1.75
CA TYR A 534 1.25 -5.89 -0.47
C TYR A 534 1.24 -4.86 0.65
N TRP A 535 0.40 -5.13 1.64
CA TRP A 535 0.13 -4.28 2.78
C TRP A 535 0.10 -5.09 4.08
N THR A 536 0.51 -4.46 5.16
CA THR A 536 0.34 -4.97 6.53
C THR A 536 0.05 -3.82 7.49
N VAL A 537 -0.22 -4.14 8.74
CA VAL A 537 -0.33 -3.19 9.84
C VAL A 537 0.45 -3.73 11.04
N ASP A 538 0.74 -2.87 12.00
CA ASP A 538 1.19 -3.30 13.32
C ASP A 538 -0.02 -3.85 14.09
N ILE A 539 -0.20 -5.19 14.09
CA ILE A 539 -1.31 -5.79 14.82
C ILE A 539 -1.11 -5.58 16.31
N GLY A 540 -2.10 -4.92 16.94
CA GLY A 540 -2.06 -4.44 18.30
C GLY A 540 -1.65 -2.98 18.43
N ALA A 541 -1.43 -2.30 17.31
CA ALA A 541 -0.86 -0.96 17.14
C ALA A 541 0.56 -0.83 17.73
N PHE A 542 1.34 0.16 17.30
CA PHE A 542 2.70 0.33 17.77
C PHE A 542 2.72 0.80 19.23
N PHE A 543 2.08 1.94 19.53
CA PHE A 543 1.99 2.48 20.89
C PHE A 543 0.73 2.04 21.61
N THR A 544 0.84 1.38 22.77
CA THR A 544 -0.33 1.05 23.60
C THR A 544 -0.65 2.13 24.62
N LYS A 545 0.34 2.94 24.99
CA LYS A 545 0.26 3.99 26.02
C LYS A 545 0.09 5.37 25.41
N ASN A 546 -0.34 6.31 26.24
CA ASN A 546 -0.28 7.72 25.91
C ASN A 546 1.13 8.26 26.11
N GLY A 547 1.66 8.98 25.13
CA GLY A 547 2.99 9.59 25.12
C GLY A 547 2.96 11.04 24.65
N PRO A 548 4.14 11.65 24.52
CA PRO A 548 4.23 13.10 24.25
C PRO A 548 3.87 13.47 22.79
N GLN A 549 4.08 12.59 21.81
CA GLN A 549 3.80 12.87 20.41
C GLN A 549 2.30 12.83 20.10
N TRP A 550 1.86 13.58 19.08
CA TRP A 550 0.46 13.63 18.65
C TRP A 550 -0.07 12.27 18.19
N PHE A 551 0.80 11.41 17.68
CA PHE A 551 0.48 10.04 17.24
C PHE A 551 0.79 8.96 18.29
N TRP A 552 1.25 9.34 19.48
CA TRP A 552 1.49 8.42 20.60
C TRP A 552 0.36 8.54 21.62
N LYS A 553 -0.83 8.08 21.24
CA LYS A 553 -2.10 8.28 21.96
C LYS A 553 -2.85 6.97 22.23
N GLY A 554 -2.13 5.91 22.65
CA GLY A 554 -2.76 4.66 23.05
C GLY A 554 -3.55 4.78 24.35
N ASP A 555 -4.65 4.04 24.46
CA ASP A 555 -5.57 4.08 25.60
C ASP A 555 -5.22 3.06 26.71
N TYR A 556 -4.16 2.25 26.52
CA TYR A 556 -3.94 1.03 27.32
C TYR A 556 -2.61 1.02 28.05
N ASP A 557 -2.47 1.80 29.12
CA ASP A 557 -1.24 1.90 29.92
C ASP A 557 -0.81 0.56 30.54
N LYS A 558 -1.76 -0.35 30.80
CA LYS A 558 -1.50 -1.68 31.36
C LYS A 558 -1.16 -2.73 30.30
N GLY A 559 -1.23 -2.37 29.00
CA GLY A 559 -0.94 -3.28 27.88
C GLY A 559 -1.72 -4.61 27.98
N VAL A 560 -1.04 -5.75 27.81
CA VAL A 560 -1.69 -7.08 27.88
C VAL A 560 -2.35 -7.43 29.21
N ALA A 561 -2.12 -6.66 30.27
CA ALA A 561 -2.83 -6.84 31.53
C ALA A 561 -4.27 -6.26 31.47
N ASP A 562 -4.54 -5.37 30.51
CA ASP A 562 -5.87 -4.84 30.27
C ASP A 562 -6.69 -5.77 29.34
N MET A 563 -7.85 -6.23 29.79
CA MET A 563 -8.74 -7.07 28.99
C MET A 563 -9.30 -6.35 27.76
N ALA A 564 -9.47 -5.02 27.85
CA ALA A 564 -9.88 -4.21 26.71
C ALA A 564 -8.80 -4.16 25.60
N TYR A 565 -7.51 -4.11 25.99
CA TYR A 565 -6.42 -4.23 25.01
C TYR A 565 -6.38 -5.63 24.39
N ARG A 566 -6.62 -6.68 25.19
CA ARG A 566 -6.71 -8.04 24.63
C ARG A 566 -7.83 -8.18 23.62
N GLU A 567 -8.96 -7.52 23.84
CA GLU A 567 -10.06 -7.48 22.87
C GLU A 567 -9.65 -6.75 21.58
N LEU A 568 -9.13 -5.52 21.68
CA LEU A 568 -8.65 -4.74 20.53
C LEU A 568 -7.61 -5.53 19.73
N TYR A 569 -6.59 -6.07 20.40
CA TYR A 569 -5.56 -6.90 19.77
C TYR A 569 -6.15 -8.08 19.01
N THR A 570 -7.08 -8.81 19.64
CA THR A 570 -7.73 -9.97 19.02
C THR A 570 -8.50 -9.58 17.77
N ARG A 571 -9.21 -8.42 17.78
CA ARG A 571 -9.93 -7.92 16.61
C ARG A 571 -8.99 -7.47 15.49
N MET A 572 -7.90 -6.79 15.82
CA MET A 572 -6.85 -6.45 14.85
C MET A 572 -6.17 -7.71 14.29
N PHE A 573 -5.98 -8.74 15.12
CA PHE A 573 -5.40 -10.01 14.69
C PHE A 573 -6.33 -10.76 13.71
N GLN A 574 -7.64 -10.74 13.95
CA GLN A 574 -8.65 -11.27 13.05
C GLN A 574 -8.63 -10.54 11.68
N TYR A 575 -8.51 -9.21 11.69
CA TYR A 575 -8.35 -8.41 10.49
C TYR A 575 -7.06 -8.74 9.75
N GLY A 576 -5.94 -8.81 10.47
CA GLY A 576 -4.61 -9.08 9.93
C GLY A 576 -4.52 -10.40 9.16
N ALA A 577 -5.29 -11.41 9.55
CA ALA A 577 -5.33 -12.70 8.86
C ALA A 577 -5.85 -12.62 7.41
N PHE A 578 -6.55 -11.54 7.05
CA PHE A 578 -7.07 -11.25 5.71
C PHE A 578 -6.33 -10.09 5.02
N LEU A 579 -5.15 -9.73 5.53
CA LEU A 579 -4.20 -8.88 4.82
C LEU A 579 -3.22 -9.74 4.00
N PRO A 580 -2.59 -9.18 2.96
CA PRO A 580 -1.55 -9.88 2.22
C PRO A 580 -0.44 -10.42 3.15
N VAL A 581 0.00 -9.62 4.12
CA VAL A 581 1.03 -10.01 5.11
C VAL A 581 0.46 -9.95 6.51
N PHE A 582 0.64 -11.03 7.29
CA PHE A 582 0.08 -11.23 8.61
C PHE A 582 1.15 -11.09 9.68
N ARG A 583 1.30 -9.90 10.29
CA ARG A 583 2.40 -9.53 11.17
C ARG A 583 1.94 -8.88 12.47
N SER A 584 2.28 -9.45 13.62
CA SER A 584 2.21 -8.76 14.92
C SER A 584 3.43 -7.89 15.14
N HIS A 585 3.21 -6.67 15.62
CA HIS A 585 4.30 -5.77 16.02
C HIS A 585 3.81 -4.67 16.97
N GLY A 586 4.72 -4.08 17.73
CA GLY A 586 4.52 -2.88 18.54
C GLY A 586 5.43 -2.81 19.76
N SER A 587 5.40 -1.65 20.43
CA SER A 587 6.14 -1.33 21.65
C SER A 587 5.30 -1.54 22.91
N ASP A 588 5.83 -1.11 24.05
CA ASP A 588 5.20 -0.97 25.37
C ASP A 588 4.77 -2.29 26.06
N THR A 589 4.36 -3.30 25.31
CA THR A 589 3.82 -4.55 25.85
C THR A 589 4.14 -5.73 24.93
N PRO A 590 4.29 -6.97 25.46
CA PRO A 590 4.59 -8.14 24.62
C PRO A 590 3.48 -8.44 23.60
N ARG A 591 3.86 -9.04 22.46
CA ARG A 591 2.94 -9.39 21.36
C ARG A 591 2.81 -10.89 21.11
N GLU A 592 3.54 -11.73 21.86
CA GLU A 592 3.48 -13.18 21.71
C GLU A 592 2.10 -13.72 22.13
N VAL A 593 1.56 -14.67 21.38
CA VAL A 593 0.17 -15.17 21.51
C VAL A 593 -0.17 -15.61 22.96
N TRP A 594 0.75 -16.24 23.65
CA TRP A 594 0.55 -16.71 25.03
C TRP A 594 0.50 -15.60 26.09
N ARG A 595 0.78 -14.35 25.70
CA ARG A 595 0.61 -13.20 26.60
C ARG A 595 -0.84 -12.77 26.72
N PHE A 596 -1.67 -13.19 25.77
CA PHE A 596 -3.10 -12.86 25.72
C PHE A 596 -4.00 -13.89 26.41
N GLY A 597 -3.41 -14.95 26.97
CA GLY A 597 -4.14 -15.98 27.70
C GLY A 597 -3.48 -17.36 27.64
N LYS A 598 -4.22 -18.38 28.06
CA LYS A 598 -3.84 -19.80 28.07
C LYS A 598 -4.83 -20.61 27.24
N PRO A 599 -4.50 -21.86 26.84
CA PRO A 599 -5.46 -22.77 26.23
C PRO A 599 -6.75 -22.88 27.04
N GLY A 600 -7.90 -22.71 26.40
CA GLY A 600 -9.23 -22.66 27.02
C GLY A 600 -9.69 -21.24 27.38
N GLU A 601 -8.84 -20.21 27.30
CA GLU A 601 -9.24 -18.81 27.51
C GLU A 601 -9.63 -18.14 26.19
N PRO A 602 -10.72 -17.31 26.18
CA PRO A 602 -11.35 -16.85 24.93
C PRO A 602 -10.42 -16.11 23.97
N PHE A 603 -9.54 -15.24 24.47
CA PHE A 603 -8.61 -14.48 23.62
C PHE A 603 -7.54 -15.38 23.01
N TYR A 604 -6.90 -16.22 23.82
CA TYR A 604 -5.91 -17.17 23.34
C TYR A 604 -6.49 -18.10 22.26
N ASP A 605 -7.62 -18.73 22.56
CA ASP A 605 -8.25 -19.67 21.64
C ASP A 605 -8.67 -19.00 20.33
N SER A 606 -9.11 -17.73 20.40
CA SER A 606 -9.40 -16.93 19.21
C SER A 606 -8.16 -16.68 18.35
N LEU A 607 -7.03 -16.31 18.95
CA LEU A 607 -5.76 -16.08 18.22
C LEU A 607 -5.28 -17.37 17.55
N ILE A 608 -5.33 -18.50 18.25
CA ILE A 608 -4.97 -19.81 17.68
C ILE A 608 -5.88 -20.17 16.52
N LYS A 609 -7.19 -20.00 16.68
CA LYS A 609 -8.17 -20.28 15.61
C LYS A 609 -7.89 -19.45 14.36
N VAL A 610 -7.52 -18.20 14.53
CA VAL A 610 -7.21 -17.29 13.41
C VAL A 610 -5.91 -17.67 12.71
N ILE A 611 -4.86 -18.05 13.45
CA ILE A 611 -3.62 -18.58 12.86
C ILE A 611 -3.91 -19.86 12.06
N HIS A 612 -4.67 -20.79 12.63
CA HIS A 612 -5.06 -22.03 11.93
C HIS A 612 -5.85 -21.72 10.65
N LEU A 613 -6.78 -20.76 10.69
CA LEU A 613 -7.50 -20.32 9.49
C LEU A 613 -6.55 -19.80 8.40
N ARG A 614 -5.58 -18.94 8.80
CA ARG A 614 -4.57 -18.38 7.87
C ARG A 614 -3.77 -19.50 7.19
N TYR A 615 -3.30 -20.48 7.95
CA TYR A 615 -2.51 -21.59 7.40
C TYR A 615 -3.37 -22.53 6.53
N ARG A 616 -4.61 -22.77 6.92
CA ARG A 616 -5.51 -23.55 6.06
C ARG A 616 -5.83 -22.84 4.74
N LEU A 617 -5.88 -21.51 4.73
CA LEU A 617 -6.09 -20.71 3.52
C LEU A 617 -4.82 -20.55 2.65
N LEU A 618 -3.64 -21.06 3.03
CA LEU A 618 -2.40 -20.88 2.25
C LEU A 618 -2.51 -21.28 0.78
N PRO A 619 -3.15 -22.40 0.40
CA PRO A 619 -3.30 -22.73 -1.02
C PRO A 619 -4.12 -21.68 -1.79
N TYR A 620 -5.14 -21.10 -1.17
CA TYR A 620 -5.91 -20.00 -1.71
C TYR A 620 -5.07 -18.71 -1.79
N ILE A 621 -4.40 -18.34 -0.70
CA ILE A 621 -3.60 -17.09 -0.58
C ILE A 621 -2.42 -17.10 -1.56
N TYR A 622 -1.67 -18.22 -1.65
CA TYR A 622 -0.52 -18.30 -2.54
C TYR A 622 -0.93 -18.31 -4.00
N SER A 623 -2.10 -18.92 -4.33
CA SER A 623 -2.67 -18.82 -5.67
C SER A 623 -3.09 -17.38 -6.01
N LEU A 624 -3.61 -16.63 -5.04
CA LEU A 624 -3.88 -15.19 -5.22
C LEU A 624 -2.58 -14.39 -5.43
N ALA A 625 -1.51 -14.70 -4.71
CA ALA A 625 -0.19 -14.08 -4.95
C ALA A 625 0.32 -14.37 -6.36
N GLY A 626 0.14 -15.61 -6.86
CA GLY A 626 0.39 -15.96 -8.25
C GLY A 626 -0.47 -15.13 -9.22
N LYS A 627 -1.72 -14.85 -8.87
CA LYS A 627 -2.61 -13.99 -9.66
C LYS A 627 -2.17 -12.52 -9.63
N VAL A 628 -1.70 -12.01 -8.48
CA VAL A 628 -1.09 -10.67 -8.37
C VAL A 628 0.07 -10.51 -9.35
N HIS A 629 0.97 -11.48 -9.39
CA HIS A 629 2.14 -11.44 -10.26
C HIS A 629 1.79 -11.58 -11.75
N ARG A 630 0.94 -12.54 -12.11
CA ARG A 630 0.66 -12.92 -13.52
C ARG A 630 -0.45 -12.11 -14.17
N GLU A 631 -1.43 -11.66 -13.38
CA GLU A 631 -2.67 -11.06 -13.89
C GLU A 631 -2.90 -9.65 -13.33
N ASN A 632 -1.93 -9.09 -12.59
CA ASN A 632 -2.03 -7.76 -11.97
C ASN A 632 -3.21 -7.61 -10.98
N TYR A 633 -3.61 -8.69 -10.35
CA TYR A 633 -4.72 -8.73 -9.41
C TYR A 633 -4.41 -7.97 -8.11
N THR A 634 -5.44 -7.50 -7.41
CA THR A 634 -5.35 -6.90 -6.08
C THR A 634 -5.99 -7.85 -5.06
N MET A 635 -5.18 -8.44 -4.17
CA MET A 635 -5.58 -9.54 -3.27
C MET A 635 -6.59 -9.09 -2.21
N THR A 636 -6.29 -8.00 -1.49
CA THR A 636 -7.20 -7.34 -0.54
C THR A 636 -7.65 -6.05 -1.18
N ARG A 637 -8.96 -5.83 -1.29
CA ARG A 637 -9.48 -4.75 -2.11
C ARG A 637 -10.84 -4.23 -1.67
N THR A 638 -11.06 -2.94 -1.87
CA THR A 638 -12.38 -2.34 -1.64
C THR A 638 -13.46 -3.06 -2.44
N LEU A 639 -14.67 -3.10 -1.90
CA LEU A 639 -15.83 -3.75 -2.55
C LEU A 639 -16.11 -3.21 -3.95
N ALA A 640 -15.73 -1.96 -4.23
CA ALA A 640 -15.92 -1.33 -5.53
C ALA A 640 -15.18 -2.03 -6.68
N PHE A 641 -14.11 -2.79 -6.44
CA PHE A 641 -13.45 -3.59 -7.49
C PHE A 641 -14.38 -4.62 -8.11
N ASP A 642 -15.25 -5.22 -7.29
CA ASP A 642 -16.15 -6.30 -7.70
C ASP A 642 -17.59 -5.82 -7.91
N PHE A 643 -18.00 -4.73 -7.26
CA PHE A 643 -19.38 -4.26 -7.16
C PHE A 643 -19.53 -2.76 -7.47
N ALA A 644 -18.77 -2.24 -8.44
CA ALA A 644 -18.74 -0.81 -8.80
C ALA A 644 -20.13 -0.21 -9.14
N LYS A 645 -21.11 -1.03 -9.50
CA LYS A 645 -22.48 -0.59 -9.82
C LYS A 645 -23.37 -0.45 -8.60
N ASP A 646 -22.99 -1.02 -7.47
CA ASP A 646 -23.70 -0.90 -6.21
C ASP A 646 -23.21 0.33 -5.44
N MET A 647 -23.99 1.40 -5.47
CA MET A 647 -23.63 2.67 -4.84
C MET A 647 -23.48 2.58 -3.32
N GLN A 648 -24.06 1.55 -2.66
CA GLN A 648 -23.91 1.35 -1.23
C GLN A 648 -22.46 1.00 -0.85
N VAL A 649 -21.70 0.36 -1.75
CA VAL A 649 -20.31 -0.04 -1.45
C VAL A 649 -19.31 1.10 -1.60
N ALA A 650 -19.70 2.21 -2.22
CA ALA A 650 -18.77 3.27 -2.61
C ALA A 650 -17.97 3.86 -1.41
N ASP A 651 -18.61 3.97 -0.24
CA ASP A 651 -18.00 4.53 0.97
C ASP A 651 -18.01 3.56 2.17
N LEU A 652 -18.20 2.26 1.92
CA LEU A 652 -18.06 1.24 2.97
C LEU A 652 -16.58 1.05 3.30
N LYS A 653 -16.18 1.56 4.46
CA LYS A 653 -14.78 1.65 4.90
C LYS A 653 -14.31 0.49 5.77
N ASP A 654 -15.22 -0.34 6.25
CA ASP A 654 -14.97 -1.41 7.22
C ASP A 654 -15.39 -2.80 6.72
N GLU A 655 -15.55 -2.94 5.39
CA GLU A 655 -15.81 -4.18 4.68
C GLU A 655 -14.98 -4.25 3.39
N PHE A 656 -14.45 -5.43 3.07
CA PHE A 656 -13.60 -5.58 1.89
C PHE A 656 -13.61 -7.01 1.36
N MET A 657 -13.16 -7.20 0.10
CA MET A 657 -12.92 -8.53 -0.45
C MET A 657 -11.49 -8.97 -0.19
N PHE A 658 -11.32 -10.23 0.21
CA PHE A 658 -10.04 -10.94 0.22
C PHE A 658 -10.08 -12.03 -0.86
N GLY A 659 -9.43 -11.75 -1.97
CA GLY A 659 -9.60 -12.50 -3.21
C GLY A 659 -11.02 -12.38 -3.76
N PRO A 660 -11.40 -13.23 -4.74
CA PRO A 660 -12.72 -13.16 -5.36
C PRO A 660 -13.84 -13.77 -4.50
N ALA A 661 -13.49 -14.48 -3.42
CA ALA A 661 -14.42 -15.33 -2.68
C ALA A 661 -14.89 -14.73 -1.35
N LEU A 662 -14.02 -14.09 -0.59
CA LEU A 662 -14.23 -13.78 0.83
C LEU A 662 -14.56 -12.30 1.04
N LEU A 663 -15.76 -12.00 1.54
CA LEU A 663 -16.12 -10.71 2.09
C LEU A 663 -15.82 -10.75 3.59
N VAL A 664 -14.96 -9.83 4.01
CA VAL A 664 -14.45 -9.71 5.39
C VAL A 664 -15.00 -8.43 6.01
N ALA A 665 -15.54 -8.54 7.21
CA ALA A 665 -16.13 -7.41 7.93
C ALA A 665 -15.56 -7.33 9.36
N PRO A 666 -14.39 -6.66 9.56
CA PRO A 666 -13.74 -6.52 10.86
C PRO A 666 -14.63 -5.85 11.90
N VAL A 667 -14.48 -6.24 13.16
CA VAL A 667 -15.17 -5.61 14.30
C VAL A 667 -14.34 -4.44 14.79
N THR A 668 -14.81 -3.23 14.63
CA THR A 668 -14.09 -1.98 14.90
C THR A 668 -14.57 -1.23 16.15
N ASN A 669 -15.34 -1.90 17.00
CA ASN A 669 -15.85 -1.33 18.24
C ASN A 669 -15.74 -2.35 19.39
N PRO A 670 -15.54 -1.91 20.64
CA PRO A 670 -15.48 -2.81 21.78
C PRO A 670 -16.82 -3.48 22.03
N MET A 671 -16.81 -4.74 22.43
CA MET A 671 -18.01 -5.51 22.75
C MET A 671 -17.97 -6.13 24.15
N TYR A 672 -16.78 -6.35 24.71
CA TYR A 672 -16.61 -7.07 25.97
C TYR A 672 -16.06 -6.20 27.09
N TYR A 673 -15.11 -5.30 26.78
CA TYR A 673 -14.43 -4.50 27.80
C TYR A 673 -14.20 -3.06 27.32
N SER A 674 -14.37 -2.11 28.23
CA SER A 674 -13.80 -0.76 28.10
C SER A 674 -12.45 -0.71 28.82
N VAL A 675 -11.71 0.38 28.59
CA VAL A 675 -10.38 0.63 29.19
C VAL A 675 -10.36 0.29 30.67
N ASP A 676 -9.22 -0.16 31.19
CA ASP A 676 -9.04 -0.65 32.54
C ASP A 676 -9.81 -1.94 32.90
N SER A 677 -10.08 -2.75 31.89
CA SER A 677 -10.75 -4.06 32.03
C SER A 677 -12.17 -4.00 32.59
N HIS A 678 -12.87 -2.87 32.41
CA HIS A 678 -14.26 -2.77 32.85
C HIS A 678 -15.18 -3.55 31.90
N PRO A 679 -15.92 -4.57 32.37
CA PRO A 679 -16.83 -5.32 31.52
C PRO A 679 -17.94 -4.44 30.93
N LEU A 680 -18.26 -4.64 29.65
CA LEU A 680 -19.38 -4.03 28.99
C LEU A 680 -20.60 -4.95 29.12
N GLU A 681 -21.58 -4.52 29.90
CA GLU A 681 -22.85 -5.20 30.05
C GLU A 681 -23.81 -4.82 28.93
N ASN A 682 -24.71 -5.74 28.57
CA ASN A 682 -25.80 -5.51 27.59
C ASN A 682 -25.36 -5.08 26.19
N VAL A 683 -24.15 -5.44 25.78
CA VAL A 683 -23.66 -5.26 24.40
C VAL A 683 -23.83 -6.55 23.62
N ASP A 684 -24.63 -6.51 22.55
CA ASP A 684 -24.81 -7.64 21.64
C ASP A 684 -23.51 -7.97 20.91
N LYS A 685 -23.16 -9.25 20.82
CA LYS A 685 -21.94 -9.71 20.13
C LYS A 685 -22.23 -9.95 18.66
N VAL A 686 -22.74 -8.90 17.98
CA VAL A 686 -23.17 -8.92 16.59
C VAL A 686 -22.69 -7.66 15.87
N ARG A 687 -22.56 -7.75 14.55
CA ARG A 687 -22.24 -6.63 13.67
C ARG A 687 -23.20 -6.57 12.49
N ARG A 688 -23.57 -5.36 12.08
CA ARG A 688 -24.23 -5.14 10.79
C ARG A 688 -23.23 -5.29 9.66
N VAL A 689 -23.57 -6.04 8.64
CA VAL A 689 -22.76 -6.28 7.44
C VAL A 689 -23.62 -6.03 6.22
N TYR A 690 -23.10 -5.28 5.26
CA TYR A 690 -23.73 -5.10 3.96
C TYR A 690 -23.30 -6.23 3.02
N LEU A 691 -24.25 -6.84 2.38
CA LEU A 691 -24.00 -7.85 1.34
C LEU A 691 -24.20 -7.18 -0.03
N PRO A 692 -23.14 -6.94 -0.80
CA PRO A 692 -23.24 -6.27 -2.10
C PRO A 692 -24.22 -6.92 -3.05
N ASP A 693 -24.92 -6.10 -3.83
CA ASP A 693 -25.80 -6.56 -4.91
C ASP A 693 -24.97 -7.16 -6.05
N GLY A 694 -25.61 -8.04 -6.83
CA GLY A 694 -24.97 -8.77 -7.94
C GLY A 694 -24.31 -10.09 -7.55
N ALA A 695 -24.35 -10.47 -6.26
CA ALA A 695 -23.94 -11.79 -5.78
C ALA A 695 -24.82 -12.23 -4.60
N ASP A 696 -25.00 -13.57 -4.45
CA ASP A 696 -25.53 -14.16 -3.22
C ASP A 696 -24.37 -14.65 -2.35
N TRP A 697 -24.63 -14.84 -1.06
CA TRP A 697 -23.58 -15.05 -0.05
C TRP A 697 -23.89 -16.27 0.83
N ILE A 698 -22.82 -16.87 1.34
CA ILE A 698 -22.89 -17.98 2.30
C ILE A 698 -22.01 -17.61 3.50
N ASP A 699 -22.58 -17.66 4.69
CA ASP A 699 -21.81 -17.44 5.93
C ASP A 699 -20.78 -18.56 6.11
N PHE A 700 -19.51 -18.18 6.24
CA PHE A 700 -18.38 -19.12 6.35
C PHE A 700 -18.49 -20.03 7.61
N TRP A 701 -19.04 -19.47 8.69
CA TRP A 701 -19.11 -20.17 9.98
C TRP A 701 -20.28 -21.13 10.11
N THR A 702 -21.38 -20.87 9.40
CA THR A 702 -22.66 -21.58 9.61
C THR A 702 -23.24 -22.21 8.33
N GLY A 703 -22.70 -21.87 7.15
CA GLY A 703 -23.28 -22.31 5.87
C GLY A 703 -24.66 -21.68 5.56
N LYS A 704 -25.09 -20.68 6.32
CA LYS A 704 -26.35 -19.97 6.08
C LYS A 704 -26.25 -19.13 4.81
N LYS A 705 -27.27 -19.19 3.97
CA LYS A 705 -27.33 -18.45 2.71
C LYS A 705 -28.08 -17.13 2.89
N TYR A 706 -27.60 -16.12 2.17
CA TYR A 706 -28.19 -14.79 2.13
C TYR A 706 -28.23 -14.28 0.68
N LYS A 707 -29.21 -13.46 0.37
CA LYS A 707 -29.28 -12.68 -0.86
C LYS A 707 -28.36 -11.46 -0.77
N GLY A 708 -27.84 -11.00 -1.91
CA GLY A 708 -27.19 -9.69 -2.00
C GLY A 708 -28.14 -8.53 -1.93
N GLY A 709 -27.61 -7.30 -1.95
CA GLY A 709 -28.37 -6.05 -1.91
C GLY A 709 -29.02 -5.76 -0.55
N GLN A 710 -28.49 -6.27 0.57
CA GLN A 710 -29.13 -6.10 1.88
C GLN A 710 -28.13 -6.03 3.04
N TRP A 711 -28.58 -5.41 4.12
CA TRP A 711 -27.90 -5.47 5.41
C TRP A 711 -28.32 -6.70 6.20
N ILE A 712 -27.38 -7.36 6.82
CA ILE A 712 -27.61 -8.46 7.76
C ILE A 712 -27.04 -8.13 9.13
N VAL A 713 -27.47 -8.86 10.14
CA VAL A 713 -26.84 -8.90 11.46
C VAL A 713 -26.07 -10.22 11.55
N ALA A 714 -24.74 -10.12 11.58
CA ALA A 714 -23.85 -11.26 11.67
C ALA A 714 -23.33 -11.45 13.09
N GLU A 715 -23.15 -12.69 13.52
CA GLU A 715 -22.52 -13.03 14.80
C GLU A 715 -21.05 -12.56 14.80
N ALA A 716 -20.62 -11.88 15.87
CA ALA A 716 -19.31 -11.31 16.04
C ALA A 716 -18.75 -11.59 17.44
N THR A 717 -18.95 -12.81 17.94
CA THR A 717 -18.31 -13.27 19.20
C THR A 717 -16.79 -13.19 19.08
N ILE A 718 -16.06 -13.19 20.19
CA ILE A 718 -14.61 -12.95 20.20
C ILE A 718 -13.82 -13.94 19.32
N ASN A 719 -14.34 -15.12 19.09
CA ASN A 719 -13.74 -16.17 18.27
C ASN A 719 -14.21 -16.16 16.80
N LYS A 720 -14.95 -15.13 16.38
CA LYS A 720 -15.48 -14.98 15.02
C LYS A 720 -15.32 -13.53 14.51
N ILE A 721 -14.78 -13.40 13.34
CA ILE A 721 -14.92 -12.23 12.48
C ILE A 721 -16.06 -12.53 11.49
N PRO A 722 -17.01 -11.63 11.26
CA PRO A 722 -18.00 -11.84 10.19
C PRO A 722 -17.30 -12.06 8.86
N LEU A 723 -17.55 -13.21 8.25
CA LEU A 723 -16.90 -13.71 7.06
C LEU A 723 -17.94 -14.37 6.15
N LEU A 724 -18.17 -13.80 4.99
CA LEU A 724 -19.14 -14.27 4.03
C LEU A 724 -18.41 -14.75 2.77
N VAL A 725 -18.91 -15.80 2.15
CA VAL A 725 -18.36 -16.35 0.92
C VAL A 725 -19.33 -16.14 -0.22
N ARG A 726 -18.84 -15.57 -1.31
CA ARG A 726 -19.63 -15.38 -2.53
C ARG A 726 -20.07 -16.72 -3.09
N GLN A 727 -21.35 -16.87 -3.42
CA GLN A 727 -21.86 -18.09 -4.06
C GLN A 727 -21.16 -18.36 -5.39
N GLY A 728 -20.94 -19.62 -5.68
CA GLY A 728 -20.11 -20.06 -6.80
C GLY A 728 -18.63 -20.25 -6.45
N SER A 729 -18.14 -19.66 -5.35
CA SER A 729 -16.71 -19.70 -5.02
C SER A 729 -16.15 -21.10 -4.76
N ILE A 730 -14.88 -21.27 -5.10
CA ILE A 730 -14.07 -22.44 -4.79
C ILE A 730 -12.91 -21.98 -3.92
N ILE A 731 -12.77 -22.57 -2.73
CA ILE A 731 -11.69 -22.25 -1.78
C ILE A 731 -10.90 -23.52 -1.49
N PRO A 732 -9.67 -23.66 -2.05
CA PRO A 732 -8.75 -24.70 -1.64
C PRO A 732 -8.19 -24.38 -0.25
N MET A 733 -8.31 -25.33 0.67
CA MET A 733 -7.81 -25.24 2.03
C MET A 733 -6.81 -26.37 2.29
N GLY A 734 -5.63 -26.03 2.80
CA GLY A 734 -4.62 -26.97 3.22
C GLY A 734 -4.86 -27.51 4.65
N PRO A 735 -4.02 -28.42 5.12
CA PRO A 735 -3.96 -28.79 6.54
C PRO A 735 -3.41 -27.63 7.38
N VAL A 736 -3.56 -27.71 8.70
CA VAL A 736 -2.81 -26.86 9.63
C VAL A 736 -1.36 -27.34 9.65
N MET A 737 -0.44 -26.47 9.37
CA MET A 737 1.01 -26.72 9.33
C MET A 737 1.71 -25.82 10.35
N GLN A 738 2.89 -26.23 10.81
CA GLN A 738 3.71 -25.44 11.74
C GLN A 738 4.49 -24.32 11.02
N TYR A 739 4.72 -24.48 9.72
CA TYR A 739 5.38 -23.50 8.84
C TYR A 739 4.96 -23.79 7.38
N THR A 740 5.01 -22.78 6.55
CA THR A 740 4.45 -22.85 5.16
C THR A 740 5.15 -23.84 4.24
N SER A 741 6.43 -24.15 4.50
CA SER A 741 7.21 -25.13 3.72
C SER A 741 7.15 -26.55 4.30
N GLU A 742 6.32 -26.80 5.31
CA GLU A 742 6.13 -28.14 5.87
C GLU A 742 5.56 -29.08 4.82
N LYS A 743 6.30 -30.14 4.51
CA LYS A 743 5.83 -31.19 3.59
C LYS A 743 4.90 -32.11 4.34
N THR A 744 3.69 -32.25 3.85
CA THR A 744 2.67 -33.13 4.42
C THR A 744 1.94 -33.88 3.33
N ASP A 745 1.62 -35.15 3.59
CA ASP A 745 0.76 -35.98 2.75
C ASP A 745 -0.74 -35.79 3.07
N ALA A 746 -1.07 -34.83 3.94
CA ALA A 746 -2.44 -34.53 4.30
C ALA A 746 -3.27 -34.03 3.11
N GLU A 747 -4.55 -34.31 3.16
CA GLU A 747 -5.49 -33.91 2.11
C GLU A 747 -5.64 -32.39 2.07
N TRP A 748 -5.80 -31.84 0.85
CA TRP A 748 -6.39 -30.52 0.69
C TRP A 748 -7.90 -30.65 0.63
N GLU A 749 -8.61 -29.76 1.30
CA GLU A 749 -10.05 -29.64 1.25
C GLU A 749 -10.45 -28.60 0.21
N ILE A 750 -11.16 -29.03 -0.85
CA ILE A 750 -11.69 -28.14 -1.88
C ILE A 750 -13.13 -27.83 -1.53
N ARG A 751 -13.37 -26.67 -0.94
CA ARG A 751 -14.71 -26.20 -0.59
C ARG A 751 -15.37 -25.53 -1.77
N VAL A 752 -16.51 -26.04 -2.21
CA VAL A 752 -17.37 -25.47 -3.24
C VAL A 752 -18.59 -24.85 -2.58
N TYR A 753 -18.77 -23.55 -2.78
CA TYR A 753 -19.90 -22.77 -2.28
C TYR A 753 -20.95 -22.66 -3.38
N PRO A 754 -22.00 -23.52 -3.40
CA PRO A 754 -22.90 -23.62 -4.53
C PRO A 754 -23.81 -22.41 -4.69
N GLY A 755 -24.32 -22.19 -5.92
CA GLY A 755 -25.27 -21.12 -6.25
C GLY A 755 -24.96 -20.38 -7.54
N ALA A 756 -23.74 -20.52 -8.07
CA ALA A 756 -23.33 -20.00 -9.38
C ALA A 756 -22.19 -20.82 -9.96
N ASP A 757 -21.98 -20.76 -11.28
CA ASP A 757 -20.81 -21.31 -11.96
C ASP A 757 -19.56 -20.47 -11.60
N SER A 758 -18.40 -21.14 -11.47
CA SER A 758 -17.14 -20.45 -11.18
C SER A 758 -15.91 -21.28 -11.53
N SER A 759 -14.75 -20.63 -11.48
CA SER A 759 -13.46 -21.32 -11.51
C SER A 759 -12.46 -20.69 -10.55
N PHE A 760 -11.46 -21.47 -10.16
CA PHE A 760 -10.31 -21.02 -9.37
C PHE A 760 -9.04 -21.70 -9.86
N THR A 761 -8.02 -20.92 -10.18
CA THR A 761 -6.70 -21.40 -10.60
C THR A 761 -5.80 -21.57 -9.39
N VAL A 762 -5.38 -22.79 -9.11
CA VAL A 762 -4.32 -23.10 -8.15
C VAL A 762 -2.97 -22.83 -8.80
N TYR A 763 -2.09 -22.16 -8.07
CA TYR A 763 -0.71 -21.87 -8.48
C TYR A 763 0.27 -22.37 -7.44
N GLU A 764 1.37 -23.00 -7.90
CA GLU A 764 2.47 -23.47 -7.07
C GLU A 764 3.81 -23.25 -7.79
N ASP A 765 4.87 -22.98 -7.02
CA ASP A 765 6.26 -22.92 -7.46
C ASP A 765 7.21 -23.40 -6.34
N GLU A 766 8.52 -23.20 -6.47
CA GLU A 766 9.50 -23.60 -5.46
C GLU A 766 9.48 -22.78 -4.15
N GLY A 767 8.73 -21.69 -4.11
CA GLY A 767 8.43 -20.92 -2.90
C GLY A 767 9.40 -19.82 -2.52
N ASP A 768 10.69 -19.88 -2.85
CA ASP A 768 11.68 -18.89 -2.37
C ASP A 768 12.79 -18.53 -3.40
N ASN A 769 12.72 -18.95 -4.66
CA ASN A 769 13.65 -18.57 -5.70
C ASN A 769 12.95 -17.90 -6.88
N TYR A 770 13.73 -17.46 -7.87
CA TYR A 770 13.22 -16.81 -9.08
C TYR A 770 13.06 -17.75 -10.29
N ASN A 771 13.08 -19.06 -10.11
CA ASN A 771 12.90 -20.04 -11.20
C ASN A 771 11.55 -19.91 -11.87
N TYR A 772 10.53 -19.41 -11.16
CA TYR A 772 9.21 -19.11 -11.74
C TYR A 772 9.30 -18.10 -12.92
N GLU A 773 10.28 -17.20 -12.96
CA GLU A 773 10.52 -16.28 -14.08
C GLU A 773 11.00 -17.04 -15.33
N LYS A 774 11.58 -18.24 -15.15
CA LYS A 774 12.02 -19.15 -16.21
C LYS A 774 10.95 -20.16 -16.60
N GLY A 775 9.76 -20.10 -15.99
CA GLY A 775 8.64 -20.98 -16.24
C GLY A 775 8.49 -22.15 -15.25
N ASP A 776 9.37 -22.26 -14.23
CA ASP A 776 9.33 -23.32 -13.22
C ASP A 776 8.23 -23.04 -12.19
N SER A 777 7.02 -23.30 -12.62
CA SER A 777 5.80 -23.21 -11.82
C SER A 777 4.74 -24.17 -12.35
N SER A 778 3.77 -24.48 -11.55
CA SER A 778 2.63 -25.31 -11.99
C SER A 778 1.31 -24.63 -11.67
N SER A 779 0.30 -24.90 -12.51
CA SER A 779 -1.07 -24.46 -12.25
C SER A 779 -2.07 -25.48 -12.77
N PHE A 780 -3.23 -25.51 -12.13
CA PHE A 780 -4.41 -26.22 -12.61
C PHE A 780 -5.67 -25.46 -12.19
N GLU A 781 -6.71 -25.59 -13.00
CA GLU A 781 -7.98 -24.91 -12.78
C GLU A 781 -9.01 -25.88 -12.19
N ILE A 782 -9.74 -25.42 -11.19
CA ILE A 782 -10.88 -26.09 -10.59
C ILE A 782 -12.12 -25.32 -11.04
N ILE A 783 -13.05 -26.03 -11.77
CA ILE A 783 -14.22 -25.41 -12.40
C ILE A 783 -15.45 -26.03 -11.79
N TRP A 784 -16.35 -25.21 -11.27
CA TRP A 784 -17.65 -25.64 -10.78
C TRP A 784 -18.77 -25.27 -11.76
N ASN A 785 -19.57 -26.25 -12.16
CA ASN A 785 -20.83 -26.05 -12.88
C ASN A 785 -22.00 -26.35 -11.94
N ASP A 786 -22.68 -25.33 -11.50
CA ASP A 786 -23.70 -25.40 -10.46
C ASP A 786 -24.94 -26.15 -10.93
N LYS A 787 -25.42 -25.86 -12.15
CA LYS A 787 -26.60 -26.52 -12.74
C LYS A 787 -26.46 -28.03 -12.79
N ASN A 788 -25.27 -28.50 -13.12
CA ASN A 788 -25.00 -29.93 -13.27
C ASN A 788 -24.42 -30.58 -12.01
N ASN A 789 -24.17 -29.80 -10.94
CA ASN A 789 -23.46 -30.23 -9.73
C ASN A 789 -22.16 -30.97 -10.08
N THR A 790 -21.34 -30.40 -10.98
CA THR A 790 -20.14 -31.02 -11.48
C THR A 790 -18.92 -30.16 -11.23
N LEU A 791 -17.91 -30.79 -10.61
CA LEU A 791 -16.59 -30.20 -10.45
C LEU A 791 -15.65 -30.80 -11.48
N THR A 792 -14.95 -29.94 -12.23
CA THR A 792 -13.90 -30.33 -13.17
C THR A 792 -12.57 -29.81 -12.68
N ILE A 793 -11.57 -30.67 -12.58
CA ILE A 793 -10.18 -30.26 -12.33
C ILE A 793 -9.44 -30.44 -13.64
N SER A 794 -8.83 -29.40 -14.19
CA SER A 794 -8.15 -29.42 -15.47
C SER A 794 -6.86 -30.25 -15.46
N ASP A 795 -6.28 -30.49 -16.61
CA ASP A 795 -4.88 -30.93 -16.69
C ASP A 795 -3.98 -29.88 -16.01
N ARG A 796 -2.94 -30.37 -15.31
CA ARG A 796 -1.87 -29.51 -14.76
C ARG A 796 -1.03 -28.96 -15.89
N LYS A 797 -0.75 -27.66 -15.83
CA LYS A 797 0.17 -26.94 -16.72
C LYS A 797 1.47 -26.64 -15.99
N GLY A 798 2.60 -26.83 -16.67
CA GLY A 798 3.92 -26.57 -16.11
C GLY A 798 4.39 -27.59 -15.07
N GLY A 799 5.47 -27.28 -14.40
CA GLY A 799 6.11 -28.10 -13.36
C GLY A 799 7.30 -27.37 -12.77
N TYR A 800 7.80 -27.83 -11.63
CA TYR A 800 8.95 -27.30 -10.93
C TYR A 800 9.62 -28.39 -10.07
N SER A 801 10.84 -28.17 -9.65
CA SER A 801 11.59 -29.13 -8.83
C SER A 801 10.93 -29.32 -7.46
N GLY A 802 10.75 -30.57 -7.05
CA GLY A 802 10.09 -30.92 -5.77
C GLY A 802 8.56 -30.75 -5.76
N MET A 803 7.92 -30.58 -6.93
CA MET A 803 6.47 -30.48 -7.07
C MET A 803 5.77 -31.75 -6.56
N THR A 804 4.64 -31.58 -5.85
CA THR A 804 3.76 -32.70 -5.46
C THR A 804 3.10 -33.28 -6.70
N VAL A 805 3.54 -34.47 -7.12
CA VAL A 805 3.05 -35.14 -8.34
C VAL A 805 1.63 -35.65 -8.16
N SER A 806 1.33 -36.26 -7.01
CA SER A 806 0.01 -36.77 -6.64
C SER A 806 -0.49 -36.13 -5.38
N ARG A 807 -1.73 -35.63 -5.37
CA ARG A 807 -2.34 -34.92 -4.24
C ARG A 807 -3.72 -35.52 -3.94
N LYS A 808 -3.96 -35.84 -2.68
CA LYS A 808 -5.28 -36.15 -2.19
C LYS A 808 -6.11 -34.89 -2.04
N LEU A 809 -7.28 -34.87 -2.67
CA LEU A 809 -8.22 -33.75 -2.61
C LEU A 809 -9.54 -34.25 -2.05
N LYS A 810 -9.97 -33.68 -0.95
CA LYS A 810 -11.28 -33.88 -0.35
C LYS A 810 -12.25 -32.83 -0.89
N LEU A 811 -13.17 -33.25 -1.72
CA LEU A 811 -14.15 -32.37 -2.34
C LEU A 811 -15.35 -32.22 -1.42
N VAL A 812 -15.65 -30.99 -1.03
CA VAL A 812 -16.71 -30.65 -0.08
C VAL A 812 -17.66 -29.63 -0.71
N LYS A 813 -18.91 -30.02 -0.91
CA LYS A 813 -19.98 -29.07 -1.25
C LYS A 813 -20.50 -28.47 0.05
N VAL A 814 -20.35 -27.16 0.19
CA VAL A 814 -20.68 -26.45 1.43
C VAL A 814 -22.18 -26.40 1.67
N ASP A 815 -22.57 -26.72 2.88
CA ASP A 815 -23.92 -26.58 3.42
C ASP A 815 -23.85 -26.27 4.93
N ARG A 816 -24.96 -26.34 5.65
CA ARG A 816 -25.02 -26.04 7.10
C ARG A 816 -24.33 -27.09 7.99
N LYS A 817 -23.83 -28.18 7.44
CA LYS A 817 -23.20 -29.30 8.17
C LYS A 817 -21.81 -29.64 7.66
N SER A 818 -21.45 -29.17 6.48
CA SER A 818 -20.22 -29.56 5.79
C SER A 818 -19.52 -28.35 5.19
N GLY A 819 -18.21 -28.26 5.33
CA GLY A 819 -17.39 -27.17 4.78
C GLY A 819 -17.52 -25.84 5.50
N ILE A 820 -17.94 -25.85 6.75
CA ILE A 820 -18.10 -24.67 7.60
C ILE A 820 -16.95 -24.58 8.62
N ASP A 821 -16.73 -23.39 9.17
CA ASP A 821 -15.72 -23.11 10.18
C ASP A 821 -14.28 -23.45 9.73
N VAL A 822 -13.33 -23.39 10.63
CA VAL A 822 -11.90 -23.66 10.38
C VAL A 822 -11.59 -25.16 10.38
N THR A 823 -12.43 -25.97 11.02
CA THR A 823 -12.22 -27.42 11.16
C THR A 823 -12.33 -28.14 9.82
N GLU A 824 -11.57 -29.21 9.67
CA GLU A 824 -11.69 -30.07 8.50
C GLU A 824 -13.06 -30.74 8.45
N SER A 825 -13.65 -30.80 7.26
CA SER A 825 -14.96 -31.43 7.08
C SER A 825 -14.88 -32.94 7.25
N ILE A 826 -15.78 -33.50 8.07
CA ILE A 826 -15.91 -34.94 8.22
C ILE A 826 -16.44 -35.55 6.94
N ASN A 827 -17.38 -34.88 6.28
CA ASN A 827 -18.01 -35.34 5.01
C ASN A 827 -17.27 -34.76 3.80
N GLY A 828 -17.13 -35.55 2.74
CA GLY A 828 -16.53 -35.13 1.50
C GLY A 828 -16.12 -36.34 0.67
N LYS A 829 -15.88 -36.17 -0.61
CA LYS A 829 -15.40 -37.22 -1.51
C LYS A 829 -13.92 -37.04 -1.75
N THR A 830 -13.10 -37.96 -1.24
CA THR A 830 -11.65 -37.92 -1.48
C THR A 830 -11.33 -38.49 -2.84
N ILE A 831 -10.50 -37.82 -3.60
CA ILE A 831 -9.95 -38.21 -4.88
C ILE A 831 -8.45 -38.06 -4.89
N GLU A 832 -7.77 -38.77 -5.78
CA GLU A 832 -6.34 -38.57 -6.03
C GLU A 832 -6.16 -37.81 -7.35
N TYR A 833 -5.54 -36.62 -7.30
CA TYR A 833 -5.24 -35.82 -8.48
C TYR A 833 -3.76 -35.95 -8.84
N ARG A 834 -3.51 -36.51 -10.06
CA ARG A 834 -2.18 -36.79 -10.61
C ARG A 834 -1.84 -35.90 -11.83
N GLY A 835 -2.43 -34.72 -11.92
CA GLY A 835 -2.18 -33.78 -13.01
C GLY A 835 -2.95 -34.04 -14.28
N LYS A 836 -3.90 -35.00 -14.29
CA LYS A 836 -4.79 -35.23 -15.42
C LYS A 836 -6.21 -34.80 -15.11
N GLN A 837 -6.91 -34.37 -16.14
CA GLN A 837 -8.28 -33.87 -15.98
C GLN A 837 -9.18 -34.93 -15.30
N LEU A 838 -9.94 -34.42 -14.32
CA LEU A 838 -10.96 -35.20 -13.62
C LEU A 838 -12.29 -34.44 -13.69
N LYS A 839 -13.38 -35.20 -13.92
CA LYS A 839 -14.74 -34.65 -13.89
C LYS A 839 -15.57 -35.46 -12.88
N ILE A 840 -16.04 -34.77 -11.86
CA ILE A 840 -16.65 -35.37 -10.67
C ILE A 840 -18.03 -34.79 -10.46
N LYS A 841 -19.05 -35.63 -10.32
CA LYS A 841 -20.37 -35.21 -9.84
C LYS A 841 -20.39 -35.21 -8.33
N MET A 842 -20.77 -34.07 -7.73
CA MET A 842 -20.83 -33.87 -6.28
C MET A 842 -22.25 -34.00 -5.74
#